data_4bd293ef160d0ff1adc01b0ab2845725
#
_entry.id   4bd293ef160d0ff1adc01b0ab2845725
#
_cell.length_a   1.000
_cell.length_b   1.000
_cell.length_c   1.000
_cell.angle_alpha   90.00
_cell.angle_beta   90.00
_cell.angle_gamma   90.00
#
_symmetry.space_group_name_H-M   'P 1'
#
loop_
_entity.id
_entity.type
_entity.pdbx_description
1 polymer ?
#
loop_
_entity_poly.entity_id
_entity_poly.type
_entity_poly.pdbx_seq_one_letter_code
_entity_poly.pdbx_strand_id
1 'polypeptide(L)'
;MSCEDPQNEYKPQYGYFLKEDKIDFRIYAPNADSVILVIFQNYDDDDGEEYIMEKLHSGDWEISIKGLKVGALYGYRLIGPYNSPSVIIADPYSKLAVTQNNFRHIAKSLIIDNSFDWEGDSWSKTKMNDLIIYEAHLRDMTAHGTSGVENNGSYKGFIENDQKGGIEHLKNLGVNAVQFLPLWDFANFEIPYKVDTVGFYNDWNPYERNHWGYMPTFFMAPETYYSSDHSSKPDSWNGQNGLAVKEMKEMVKELHANDIAVILDVVINHVSNYDFHPLKYIDKSIYFKLNDDGSYVSQCCGNLLDTDNPKVLEYILSSLKYWMINYHIDGFRFDQCYLLSSETAKLIKKELQEINPNVFLYGEAWNERESEFSQMGWGSFNAYFRDVMRGDLYDYRIKGFLFGDYRPGEDIDDVKSLLNGTSSGKMKTYVNPGHAINFLEVHDDYCFNDYIRFSLGLNQKSDVIKDPMKHIKLNELQLKINKLGAMFLLLSKGVPIIHQGQEWAHSQVIASASSNDVNIGKMDRNPYNKDNATNWVNWSELSINADLVNYYKNLIKLRKEFPVLSSQNVENALFDVISNTSIGYFPDEDLAIFFNGDVKESKTVQLPPGDWIVLLDEKNLDLGGLKTVNKELILPFLSGIVLKRLP
;
A
#
# COMPACT_ATOMS: atom_id res chain seq x y z
N MET A 1 -14.73 28.44 -7.94
CA MET A 1 -14.34 28.44 -6.54
C MET A 1 -12.82 28.42 -6.53
N SER A 2 -12.17 29.33 -5.84
CA SER A 2 -10.71 29.41 -5.73
C SER A 2 -10.22 28.12 -5.08
N CYS A 3 -9.19 27.50 -5.63
CA CYS A 3 -8.40 26.49 -4.92
C CYS A 3 -8.08 27.07 -3.55
N GLU A 4 -8.57 26.44 -2.48
CA GLU A 4 -8.18 26.84 -1.13
C GLU A 4 -6.67 26.69 -1.04
N ASP A 5 -6.02 27.71 -0.50
CA ASP A 5 -4.59 27.75 -0.29
C ASP A 5 -4.19 26.52 0.53
N PRO A 6 -3.23 25.67 0.09
CA PRO A 6 -2.78 24.51 0.86
C PRO A 6 -2.19 24.86 2.24
N GLN A 7 -2.12 26.13 2.60
CA GLN A 7 -1.72 26.59 3.92
C GLN A 7 -2.83 26.51 4.98
N ASN A 8 -4.08 26.17 4.63
CA ASN A 8 -5.18 26.07 5.59
C ASN A 8 -5.28 24.64 6.17
N GLU A 9 -5.05 24.52 7.48
CA GLU A 9 -5.28 23.30 8.25
C GLU A 9 -6.75 22.84 8.14
N TYR A 10 -6.99 21.60 7.70
CA TYR A 10 -8.31 20.99 7.79
C TYR A 10 -8.65 20.66 9.25
N LYS A 11 -9.83 21.11 9.68
CA LYS A 11 -10.37 20.85 11.02
C LYS A 11 -11.61 19.97 10.92
N PRO A 12 -11.56 18.71 11.39
CA PRO A 12 -12.74 17.87 11.49
C PRO A 12 -13.83 18.53 12.33
N GLN A 13 -15.07 18.09 12.18
CA GLN A 13 -16.19 18.60 12.98
C GLN A 13 -16.10 18.20 14.45
N TYR A 14 -15.43 17.09 14.76
CA TYR A 14 -15.25 16.51 16.09
C TYR A 14 -13.78 16.48 16.50
N GLY A 15 -13.53 16.17 17.76
CA GLY A 15 -12.22 16.20 18.36
C GLY A 15 -11.99 17.46 19.20
N TYR A 16 -10.74 17.86 19.34
CA TYR A 16 -10.39 19.10 20.03
C TYR A 16 -10.10 20.27 19.07
N PHE A 17 -10.37 21.48 19.56
CA PHE A 17 -10.16 22.72 18.82
C PHE A 17 -9.38 23.71 19.69
N LEU A 18 -8.17 24.03 19.28
CA LEU A 18 -7.33 25.04 19.96
C LEU A 18 -7.92 26.44 19.79
N LYS A 19 -8.09 27.16 20.88
CA LYS A 19 -8.44 28.58 20.95
C LYS A 19 -7.40 29.31 21.79
N GLU A 20 -7.43 30.64 21.77
CA GLU A 20 -6.40 31.47 22.39
C GLU A 20 -6.18 31.18 23.88
N ASP A 21 -7.26 31.04 24.68
CA ASP A 21 -7.21 30.85 26.13
C ASP A 21 -7.88 29.54 26.62
N LYS A 22 -8.41 28.72 25.71
CA LYS A 22 -9.16 27.49 26.02
C LYS A 22 -9.05 26.45 24.92
N ILE A 23 -9.44 25.23 25.23
CA ILE A 23 -9.58 24.15 24.25
C ILE A 23 -11.04 23.67 24.31
N ASP A 24 -11.68 23.68 23.12
CA ASP A 24 -13.02 23.12 22.96
C ASP A 24 -12.91 21.65 22.57
N PHE A 25 -13.81 20.80 23.12
CA PHE A 25 -13.91 19.39 22.81
C PHE A 25 -15.31 19.07 22.33
N ARG A 26 -15.42 18.23 21.28
CA ARG A 26 -16.71 17.78 20.75
C ARG A 26 -16.63 16.32 20.34
N ILE A 27 -17.66 15.54 20.74
CA ILE A 27 -17.83 14.13 20.37
C ILE A 27 -19.29 13.84 20.03
N TYR A 28 -19.54 12.94 19.07
CA TYR A 28 -20.86 12.45 18.72
C TYR A 28 -21.16 11.16 19.49
N ALA A 29 -22.15 11.20 20.40
CA ALA A 29 -22.60 10.06 21.19
C ALA A 29 -24.10 10.21 21.53
N PRO A 30 -25.01 10.08 20.54
CA PRO A 30 -26.42 10.46 20.69
C PRO A 30 -27.17 9.63 21.75
N ASN A 31 -26.79 8.36 21.92
CA ASN A 31 -27.42 7.41 22.82
C ASN A 31 -26.76 7.36 24.20
N ALA A 32 -25.72 8.14 24.45
CA ALA A 32 -25.15 8.27 25.79
C ALA A 32 -26.08 9.11 26.72
N ASP A 33 -26.19 8.69 27.99
CA ASP A 33 -26.89 9.43 29.06
C ASP A 33 -25.97 10.52 29.61
N SER A 34 -24.66 10.30 29.63
CA SER A 34 -23.62 11.26 30.02
C SER A 34 -22.32 10.98 29.31
N VAL A 35 -21.60 12.04 28.97
CA VAL A 35 -20.22 12.00 28.48
C VAL A 35 -19.34 12.86 29.38
N ILE A 36 -18.23 12.31 29.79
CA ILE A 36 -17.28 12.92 30.71
C ILE A 36 -15.95 13.03 30.00
N LEU A 37 -15.42 14.23 29.85
CA LEU A 37 -14.05 14.48 29.42
C LEU A 37 -13.12 14.16 30.62
N VAL A 38 -12.10 13.35 30.37
CA VAL A 38 -11.09 12.99 31.38
C VAL A 38 -9.75 13.57 30.94
N ILE A 39 -9.12 14.37 31.80
CA ILE A 39 -7.80 14.94 31.57
C ILE A 39 -6.79 14.20 32.46
N PHE A 40 -5.77 13.58 31.85
CA PHE A 40 -4.75 12.84 32.55
C PHE A 40 -3.51 13.68 32.83
N GLN A 41 -2.80 13.38 33.91
CA GLN A 41 -1.51 14.00 34.21
C GLN A 41 -0.36 13.25 33.54
N ASN A 42 -0.44 11.91 33.50
CA ASN A 42 0.56 11.06 32.86
C ASN A 42 -0.10 10.08 31.89
N TYR A 43 0.71 9.58 30.97
CA TYR A 43 0.24 8.64 29.93
C TYR A 43 -0.16 7.27 30.51
N ASP A 44 0.37 6.88 31.66
CA ASP A 44 0.13 5.60 32.34
C ASP A 44 -0.92 5.70 33.48
N ASP A 45 -1.53 6.85 33.69
CA ASP A 45 -2.61 7.01 34.68
C ASP A 45 -3.87 6.25 34.23
N ASP A 46 -4.51 5.51 35.14
CA ASP A 46 -5.79 4.82 34.88
C ASP A 46 -6.99 5.76 34.97
N ASP A 47 -6.89 6.85 35.72
CA ASP A 47 -7.93 7.86 35.96
C ASP A 47 -7.36 9.28 35.80
N GLY A 48 -8.24 10.29 35.72
CA GLY A 48 -7.84 11.68 35.55
C GLY A 48 -8.86 12.64 36.14
N GLU A 49 -8.66 13.94 35.92
CA GLU A 49 -9.63 14.98 36.30
C GLU A 49 -10.83 14.92 35.35
N GLU A 50 -12.03 14.83 35.91
CA GLU A 50 -13.27 14.59 35.17
C GLU A 50 -14.10 15.88 35.01
N TYR A 51 -14.60 16.08 33.79
CA TYR A 51 -15.45 17.23 33.43
C TYR A 51 -16.69 16.74 32.67
N ILE A 52 -17.89 16.97 33.21
CA ILE A 52 -19.14 16.58 32.55
C ILE A 52 -19.39 17.49 31.37
N MET A 53 -19.61 16.88 30.20
CA MET A 53 -19.89 17.60 28.94
C MET A 53 -21.37 17.97 28.82
N GLU A 54 -21.68 18.99 28.03
CA GLU A 54 -23.05 19.42 27.72
C GLU A 54 -23.56 18.72 26.46
N LYS A 55 -24.78 18.13 26.55
CA LYS A 55 -25.45 17.47 25.44
C LYS A 55 -26.19 18.50 24.57
N LEU A 56 -25.91 18.50 23.26
CA LEU A 56 -26.61 19.31 22.28
C LEU A 56 -27.80 18.55 21.66
N HIS A 57 -28.72 19.28 21.01
CA HIS A 57 -29.89 18.67 20.37
C HIS A 57 -29.56 17.71 19.22
N SER A 58 -28.39 17.86 18.58
CA SER A 58 -27.90 16.98 17.51
C SER A 58 -27.43 15.61 17.98
N GLY A 59 -27.29 15.40 19.28
CA GLY A 59 -26.63 14.21 19.86
C GLY A 59 -25.13 14.35 20.04
N ASP A 60 -24.63 15.55 19.75
CA ASP A 60 -23.25 15.94 20.06
C ASP A 60 -23.11 16.31 21.54
N TRP A 61 -21.89 16.15 22.03
CA TRP A 61 -21.50 16.59 23.36
C TRP A 61 -20.33 17.54 23.23
N GLU A 62 -20.35 18.64 23.98
CA GLU A 62 -19.26 19.61 23.95
C GLU A 62 -18.89 20.15 25.32
N ILE A 63 -17.65 20.62 25.45
CA ILE A 63 -17.14 21.34 26.60
C ILE A 63 -15.96 22.23 26.22
N SER A 64 -15.77 23.32 26.97
CA SER A 64 -14.62 24.23 26.83
C SER A 64 -13.80 24.22 28.13
N ILE A 65 -12.51 23.90 28.05
CA ILE A 65 -11.61 23.91 29.22
C ILE A 65 -10.62 25.07 29.07
N LYS A 66 -10.64 26.00 30.02
CA LYS A 66 -9.69 27.13 30.09
C LYS A 66 -8.36 26.71 30.70
N GLY A 67 -7.28 27.29 30.18
CA GLY A 67 -5.93 27.09 30.72
C GLY A 67 -5.30 25.73 30.38
N LEU A 68 -6.02 24.82 29.72
CA LEU A 68 -5.46 23.59 29.18
C LEU A 68 -4.53 23.92 28.02
N LYS A 69 -3.42 23.18 27.87
CA LYS A 69 -2.36 23.48 26.88
C LYS A 69 -2.08 22.30 25.97
N VAL A 70 -1.43 22.57 24.87
CA VAL A 70 -0.75 21.57 24.04
C VAL A 70 0.16 20.70 24.93
N GLY A 71 0.16 19.40 24.69
CA GLY A 71 0.82 18.38 25.52
C GLY A 71 -0.09 17.73 26.56
N ALA A 72 -1.32 18.24 26.75
CA ALA A 72 -2.27 17.59 27.67
C ALA A 72 -2.81 16.29 27.07
N LEU A 73 -3.01 15.30 27.93
CA LEU A 73 -3.58 14.00 27.60
C LEU A 73 -5.06 13.95 28.00
N TYR A 74 -5.91 13.38 27.13
CA TYR A 74 -7.33 13.28 27.42
C TYR A 74 -7.96 12.02 26.85
N GLY A 75 -9.16 11.73 27.33
CA GLY A 75 -10.04 10.69 26.83
C GLY A 75 -11.48 10.97 27.25
N TYR A 76 -12.37 10.02 26.95
CA TYR A 76 -13.79 10.13 27.29
C TYR A 76 -14.26 8.91 28.07
N ARG A 77 -15.06 9.15 29.11
CA ARG A 77 -15.86 8.15 29.80
C ARG A 77 -17.32 8.36 29.42
N LEU A 78 -17.94 7.31 28.87
CA LEU A 78 -19.33 7.37 28.44
C LEU A 78 -20.20 6.50 29.36
N ILE A 79 -21.38 7.02 29.68
CA ILE A 79 -22.42 6.35 30.49
C ILE A 79 -23.67 6.25 29.63
N GLY A 80 -24.22 5.04 29.47
CA GLY A 80 -25.41 4.80 28.66
C GLY A 80 -25.60 3.31 28.33
N PRO A 81 -26.62 2.98 27.55
CA PRO A 81 -27.00 1.57 27.30
C PRO A 81 -25.99 0.79 26.47
N TYR A 82 -25.15 1.48 25.70
CA TYR A 82 -24.13 0.88 24.81
C TYR A 82 -22.70 1.08 25.33
N ASN A 83 -22.53 1.63 26.52
CA ASN A 83 -21.26 2.07 27.06
C ASN A 83 -20.80 1.23 28.24
N SER A 84 -19.51 1.21 28.49
CA SER A 84 -18.90 0.64 29.68
C SER A 84 -18.26 1.76 30.52
N PRO A 85 -18.86 2.23 31.61
CA PRO A 85 -18.35 3.36 32.40
C PRO A 85 -16.96 3.12 32.99
N SER A 86 -16.54 1.87 33.11
CA SER A 86 -15.19 1.50 33.56
C SER A 86 -14.09 1.69 32.53
N VAL A 87 -14.47 1.97 31.27
CA VAL A 87 -13.50 2.16 30.17
C VAL A 87 -13.42 3.64 29.83
N ILE A 88 -12.22 4.20 29.84
CA ILE A 88 -11.93 5.51 29.28
C ILE A 88 -11.34 5.29 27.91
N ILE A 89 -12.00 5.81 26.89
CA ILE A 89 -11.54 5.70 25.50
C ILE A 89 -10.78 6.94 25.08
N ALA A 90 -9.80 6.80 24.19
CA ALA A 90 -9.24 7.93 23.48
C ALA A 90 -10.27 8.48 22.47
N ASP A 91 -10.05 9.69 22.00
CA ASP A 91 -10.91 10.34 21.00
C ASP A 91 -10.77 9.63 19.65
N PRO A 92 -11.83 9.20 18.97
CA PRO A 92 -11.74 8.65 17.64
C PRO A 92 -11.14 9.63 16.62
N TYR A 93 -11.27 10.94 16.87
CA TYR A 93 -10.69 12.02 16.08
C TYR A 93 -9.30 12.46 16.57
N SER A 94 -8.59 11.60 17.31
CA SER A 94 -7.23 11.85 17.76
C SER A 94 -6.31 12.13 16.57
N LYS A 95 -5.61 13.25 16.63
CA LYS A 95 -4.55 13.61 15.67
C LYS A 95 -3.22 12.95 16.03
N LEU A 96 -3.11 12.50 17.28
CA LEU A 96 -2.04 11.67 17.82
C LEU A 96 -2.56 10.92 19.05
N ALA A 97 -2.30 9.62 19.11
CA ALA A 97 -2.60 8.80 20.25
C ALA A 97 -1.30 8.34 20.95
N VAL A 98 -1.26 8.48 22.26
CA VAL A 98 -0.23 7.84 23.10
C VAL A 98 -0.75 6.45 23.43
N THR A 99 -0.09 5.42 22.92
CA THR A 99 -0.59 4.06 22.88
C THR A 99 0.29 3.09 23.64
N GLN A 100 -0.30 2.08 24.27
CA GLN A 100 0.42 1.00 24.93
C GLN A 100 0.59 -0.20 23.97
N ASN A 101 1.79 -0.71 23.84
CA ASN A 101 2.16 -1.85 22.99
C ASN A 101 1.60 -3.17 23.53
N ASN A 102 0.28 -3.35 23.46
CA ASN A 102 -0.38 -4.60 23.73
C ASN A 102 -1.64 -4.76 22.85
N PHE A 103 -2.28 -5.93 22.85
CA PHE A 103 -3.40 -6.23 21.97
C PHE A 103 -4.64 -5.37 22.22
N ARG A 104 -4.80 -4.81 23.42
CA ARG A 104 -5.91 -3.91 23.77
C ARG A 104 -5.70 -2.53 23.22
N HIS A 105 -4.45 -2.17 22.92
CA HIS A 105 -4.07 -0.87 22.40
C HIS A 105 -4.63 0.28 23.24
N ILE A 106 -4.44 0.18 24.55
CA ILE A 106 -4.90 1.23 25.49
C ILE A 106 -4.25 2.55 25.07
N ALA A 107 -5.06 3.59 24.95
CA ALA A 107 -4.61 4.85 24.38
C ALA A 107 -5.14 6.05 25.12
N LYS A 108 -4.41 7.15 25.04
CA LYS A 108 -4.86 8.51 25.40
C LYS A 108 -4.62 9.44 24.23
N SER A 109 -5.56 10.31 23.95
CA SER A 109 -5.39 11.35 22.95
C SER A 109 -4.45 12.41 23.46
N LEU A 110 -3.46 12.80 22.64
CA LEU A 110 -2.54 13.90 22.95
C LEU A 110 -2.97 15.17 22.20
N ILE A 111 -3.10 16.26 22.91
CA ILE A 111 -3.34 17.58 22.29
C ILE A 111 -2.02 18.09 21.71
N ILE A 112 -1.99 18.24 20.39
CA ILE A 112 -0.80 18.72 19.68
C ILE A 112 -1.09 20.04 18.97
N ASP A 113 -0.04 20.83 18.76
CA ASP A 113 -0.01 21.85 17.72
C ASP A 113 0.31 21.15 16.40
N ASN A 114 -0.65 21.13 15.49
CA ASN A 114 -0.52 20.45 14.20
C ASN A 114 0.14 21.34 13.12
N SER A 115 0.53 22.57 13.47
CA SER A 115 1.21 23.47 12.54
C SER A 115 2.52 22.86 12.03
N PHE A 116 2.80 23.06 10.75
CA PHE A 116 4.02 22.60 10.10
C PHE A 116 4.37 23.54 8.95
N ASP A 117 5.64 23.88 8.82
CA ASP A 117 6.11 24.69 7.69
C ASP A 117 6.42 23.78 6.48
N TRP A 118 5.50 23.79 5.55
CA TRP A 118 5.63 23.04 4.31
C TRP A 118 6.57 23.70 3.29
N GLU A 119 7.04 24.95 3.54
CA GLU A 119 7.98 25.67 2.66
C GLU A 119 7.51 25.73 1.20
N GLY A 120 6.20 25.81 0.98
CA GLY A 120 5.60 25.84 -0.35
C GLY A 120 5.39 24.49 -1.02
N ASP A 121 5.59 23.39 -0.29
CA ASP A 121 5.22 22.05 -0.75
C ASP A 121 3.73 21.94 -1.09
N SER A 122 3.40 21.10 -2.04
CA SER A 122 2.04 20.83 -2.49
C SER A 122 1.96 19.43 -3.11
N TRP A 123 0.74 18.94 -3.33
CA TRP A 123 0.50 17.66 -3.99
C TRP A 123 1.26 17.51 -5.31
N SER A 124 1.65 16.28 -5.61
CA SER A 124 2.29 15.90 -6.87
C SER A 124 1.45 16.33 -8.08
N LYS A 125 2.13 16.78 -9.13
CA LYS A 125 1.52 17.11 -10.43
C LYS A 125 1.49 15.93 -11.39
N THR A 126 2.01 14.79 -11.00
CA THR A 126 2.00 13.56 -11.78
C THR A 126 0.57 13.12 -12.06
N LYS A 127 0.29 12.68 -13.28
CA LYS A 127 -1.02 12.13 -13.62
C LYS A 127 -1.06 10.64 -13.28
N MET A 128 -2.23 10.11 -12.98
CA MET A 128 -2.38 8.71 -12.60
C MET A 128 -1.79 7.74 -13.64
N ASN A 129 -1.96 8.00 -14.93
CA ASN A 129 -1.38 7.18 -15.99
C ASN A 129 0.16 7.16 -16.04
N ASP A 130 0.79 8.22 -15.51
CA ASP A 130 2.25 8.39 -15.53
C ASP A 130 2.93 7.85 -14.26
N LEU A 131 2.14 7.32 -13.32
CA LEU A 131 2.66 6.72 -12.11
C LEU A 131 3.47 5.44 -12.42
N ILE A 132 4.55 5.27 -11.70
CA ILE A 132 5.34 4.05 -11.54
C ILE A 132 5.46 3.88 -10.03
N ILE A 133 4.62 3.00 -9.48
CA ILE A 133 4.43 2.88 -8.04
C ILE A 133 5.42 1.87 -7.46
N TYR A 134 5.99 2.18 -6.30
CA TYR A 134 6.73 1.24 -5.47
C TYR A 134 5.92 0.97 -4.20
N GLU A 135 5.47 -0.26 -4.01
CA GLU A 135 4.78 -0.68 -2.78
C GLU A 135 5.80 -1.00 -1.72
N ALA A 136 5.69 -0.37 -0.56
CA ALA A 136 6.65 -0.51 0.52
C ALA A 136 5.98 -0.54 1.89
N HIS A 137 6.51 -1.39 2.78
CA HIS A 137 6.26 -1.26 4.20
C HIS A 137 7.32 -0.33 4.81
N LEU A 138 6.89 0.77 5.42
CA LEU A 138 7.78 1.82 5.89
C LEU A 138 8.95 1.28 6.74
N ARG A 139 8.61 0.47 7.75
CA ARG A 139 9.58 -0.07 8.69
C ARG A 139 10.53 -1.05 8.02
N ASP A 140 10.04 -1.93 7.18
CA ASP A 140 10.83 -2.99 6.54
C ASP A 140 11.94 -2.41 5.65
N MET A 141 11.69 -1.27 5.01
CA MET A 141 12.65 -0.61 4.14
C MET A 141 13.94 -0.19 4.87
N THR A 142 13.90 0.00 6.18
CA THR A 142 15.05 0.51 6.93
C THR A 142 15.36 -0.26 8.22
N ALA A 143 14.54 -1.20 8.66
CA ALA A 143 14.72 -1.93 9.92
C ALA A 143 15.96 -2.85 9.93
N HIS A 144 16.35 -3.43 8.77
CA HIS A 144 17.52 -4.28 8.71
C HIS A 144 18.81 -3.45 8.76
N GLY A 145 19.81 -3.90 9.54
CA GLY A 145 21.06 -3.15 9.72
C GLY A 145 21.87 -2.88 8.44
N THR A 146 21.58 -3.58 7.34
CA THR A 146 22.21 -3.32 6.03
C THR A 146 21.66 -2.08 5.33
N SER A 147 20.59 -1.47 5.83
CA SER A 147 20.07 -0.19 5.33
C SER A 147 21.07 0.94 5.50
N GLY A 148 21.82 0.90 6.60
CA GLY A 148 22.82 1.89 6.95
C GLY A 148 22.27 3.12 7.65
N VAL A 149 20.94 3.22 7.84
CA VAL A 149 20.31 4.37 8.50
C VAL A 149 20.55 4.33 10.01
N GLU A 150 20.54 5.50 10.64
CA GLU A 150 20.67 5.63 12.11
C GLU A 150 19.33 5.34 12.81
N ASN A 151 18.23 5.87 12.25
CA ASN A 151 16.88 5.75 12.82
C ASN A 151 16.11 4.59 12.16
N ASN A 152 16.54 3.37 12.42
CA ASN A 152 16.02 2.17 11.78
C ASN A 152 14.50 2.01 11.96
N GLY A 153 13.81 1.70 10.86
CA GLY A 153 12.37 1.36 10.87
C GLY A 153 11.44 2.52 11.21
N SER A 154 11.88 3.77 11.01
CA SER A 154 11.10 4.96 11.34
C SER A 154 10.88 5.88 10.14
N TYR A 155 9.91 6.81 10.26
CA TYR A 155 9.68 7.89 9.28
C TYR A 155 10.97 8.65 8.99
N LYS A 156 11.69 9.03 10.05
CA LYS A 156 12.96 9.75 9.93
C LYS A 156 14.03 8.94 9.22
N GLY A 157 14.16 7.65 9.57
CA GLY A 157 15.14 6.76 8.93
C GLY A 157 14.85 6.54 7.46
N PHE A 158 13.56 6.58 7.04
CA PHE A 158 13.18 6.43 5.64
C PHE A 158 13.75 7.52 4.73
N ILE A 159 13.97 8.71 5.24
CA ILE A 159 14.47 9.89 4.48
C ILE A 159 15.93 10.23 4.76
N GLU A 160 16.66 9.41 5.48
CA GLU A 160 18.11 9.60 5.67
C GLU A 160 18.84 9.47 4.33
N ASN A 161 19.61 10.52 3.98
CA ASN A 161 20.36 10.60 2.74
C ASN A 161 21.63 9.73 2.76
N ASP A 162 22.14 9.42 1.55
CA ASP A 162 23.39 8.68 1.34
C ASP A 162 23.41 7.25 1.92
N GLN A 163 22.22 6.67 2.18
CA GLN A 163 22.05 5.31 2.68
C GLN A 163 21.60 4.37 1.56
N LYS A 164 21.42 3.08 1.86
CA LYS A 164 20.96 2.11 0.87
C LYS A 164 19.44 1.96 0.85
N GLY A 165 18.81 2.11 2.01
CA GLY A 165 17.38 1.94 2.20
C GLY A 165 16.57 3.22 2.02
N GLY A 166 15.25 3.11 2.13
CA GLY A 166 14.34 4.25 2.13
C GLY A 166 14.32 5.01 0.81
N ILE A 167 14.26 6.33 0.91
CA ILE A 167 14.11 7.25 -0.22
C ILE A 167 15.25 7.12 -1.26
N GLU A 168 16.48 6.87 -0.84
CA GLU A 168 17.61 6.75 -1.74
C GLU A 168 17.45 5.58 -2.73
N HIS A 169 16.86 4.48 -2.28
CA HIS A 169 16.54 3.39 -3.18
C HIS A 169 15.50 3.78 -4.22
N LEU A 170 14.42 4.46 -3.82
CA LEU A 170 13.35 4.91 -4.74
C LEU A 170 13.91 5.86 -5.81
N LYS A 171 14.75 6.81 -5.40
CA LYS A 171 15.47 7.73 -6.32
C LYS A 171 16.35 6.97 -7.30
N ASN A 172 17.14 6.04 -6.79
CA ASN A 172 18.06 5.23 -7.60
C ASN A 172 17.32 4.30 -8.58
N LEU A 173 16.17 3.76 -8.20
CA LEU A 173 15.33 2.92 -9.07
C LEU A 173 14.63 3.77 -10.12
N GLY A 174 14.28 5.01 -9.79
CA GLY A 174 13.65 5.97 -10.67
C GLY A 174 12.13 5.92 -10.69
N VAL A 175 11.48 5.36 -9.67
CA VAL A 175 10.02 5.44 -9.50
C VAL A 175 9.58 6.86 -9.19
N ASN A 176 8.30 7.17 -9.33
CA ASN A 176 7.75 8.50 -9.07
C ASN A 176 6.55 8.49 -8.12
N ALA A 177 6.28 7.35 -7.50
CA ALA A 177 5.30 7.23 -6.43
C ALA A 177 5.69 6.11 -5.48
N VAL A 178 5.37 6.27 -4.21
CA VAL A 178 5.44 5.22 -3.20
C VAL A 178 4.04 4.99 -2.62
N GLN A 179 3.61 3.73 -2.59
CA GLN A 179 2.45 3.29 -1.83
C GLN A 179 2.98 2.66 -0.54
N PHE A 180 2.68 3.29 0.59
CA PHE A 180 2.97 2.69 1.88
C PHE A 180 1.84 1.78 2.35
N LEU A 181 2.17 0.60 2.89
CA LEU A 181 1.27 -0.19 3.70
C LEU A 181 0.75 0.69 4.86
N PRO A 182 -0.34 0.31 5.57
CA PRO A 182 -1.02 1.21 6.50
C PRO A 182 -0.08 1.99 7.44
N LEU A 183 -0.27 3.31 7.48
CA LEU A 183 0.45 4.23 8.38
C LEU A 183 -0.48 4.90 9.41
N TRP A 184 -1.77 4.56 9.40
CA TRP A 184 -2.68 4.94 10.47
C TRP A 184 -2.36 4.15 11.72
N ASP A 185 -2.53 4.74 12.88
CA ASP A 185 -2.23 4.09 14.17
C ASP A 185 -3.06 2.81 14.36
N PHE A 186 -2.38 1.73 14.74
CA PHE A 186 -2.95 0.39 14.94
C PHE A 186 -2.25 -0.35 16.08
N ALA A 187 -2.93 -1.38 16.64
CA ALA A 187 -2.34 -2.24 17.66
C ALA A 187 -1.21 -3.10 17.07
N ASN A 188 0.03 -2.85 17.48
CA ASN A 188 1.23 -3.56 17.00
C ASN A 188 1.35 -5.00 17.52
N PHE A 189 0.54 -5.37 18.51
CA PHE A 189 0.51 -6.70 19.10
C PHE A 189 -0.86 -7.35 18.90
N GLU A 190 -0.85 -8.65 18.70
CA GLU A 190 -2.05 -9.47 18.77
C GLU A 190 -2.19 -10.13 20.14
N ILE A 191 -3.29 -10.89 20.32
CA ILE A 191 -3.48 -11.71 21.52
C ILE A 191 -2.37 -12.73 21.64
N PRO A 192 -1.82 -12.97 22.86
CA PRO A 192 -0.74 -13.92 23.06
C PRO A 192 -1.01 -15.32 22.53
N TYR A 193 0.01 -15.92 21.92
CA TYR A 193 -0.06 -17.25 21.33
C TYR A 193 -0.16 -18.34 22.39
N LYS A 194 -1.28 -19.09 22.40
CA LYS A 194 -1.58 -20.20 23.32
C LYS A 194 -1.56 -19.84 24.82
N VAL A 195 -1.61 -18.55 25.14
CA VAL A 195 -1.72 -18.08 26.53
C VAL A 195 -3.08 -17.43 26.67
N ASP A 196 -3.93 -18.00 27.53
CA ASP A 196 -5.24 -17.41 27.81
C ASP A 196 -5.08 -16.08 28.55
N THR A 197 -5.51 -15.03 27.90
CA THR A 197 -5.52 -13.68 28.46
C THR A 197 -6.95 -13.17 28.43
N VAL A 198 -7.58 -13.04 29.61
CA VAL A 198 -8.96 -12.57 29.79
C VAL A 198 -9.99 -13.30 28.93
N GLY A 199 -9.87 -14.61 28.80
CA GLY A 199 -10.77 -15.44 28.00
C GLY A 199 -10.46 -15.48 26.51
N PHE A 200 -9.29 -14.96 26.10
CA PHE A 200 -8.80 -14.98 24.72
C PHE A 200 -7.40 -15.56 24.63
N TYR A 201 -7.15 -16.32 23.58
CA TYR A 201 -5.81 -16.67 23.11
C TYR A 201 -5.87 -16.88 21.59
N ASN A 202 -4.74 -16.79 20.93
CA ASN A 202 -4.61 -17.17 19.54
C ASN A 202 -3.79 -18.47 19.40
N ASP A 203 -4.09 -19.27 18.41
CA ASP A 203 -3.34 -20.49 18.05
C ASP A 203 -2.78 -20.43 16.61
N TRP A 204 -2.95 -19.31 15.93
CA TRP A 204 -2.54 -19.10 14.54
C TRP A 204 -1.32 -18.18 14.36
N ASN A 205 -1.07 -17.25 15.29
CA ASN A 205 0.03 -16.28 15.23
C ASN A 205 1.07 -16.51 16.33
N PRO A 206 2.10 -17.33 16.08
CA PRO A 206 3.18 -17.57 17.05
C PRO A 206 4.10 -16.35 17.24
N TYR A 207 3.99 -15.31 16.42
CA TYR A 207 4.78 -14.07 16.51
C TYR A 207 4.11 -13.00 17.38
N GLU A 208 2.83 -13.16 17.69
CA GLU A 208 2.05 -12.20 18.51
C GLU A 208 2.12 -10.76 17.96
N ARG A 209 2.20 -10.61 16.62
CA ARG A 209 2.35 -9.33 15.96
C ARG A 209 1.24 -9.07 14.96
N ASN A 210 0.90 -7.77 14.79
CA ASN A 210 0.15 -7.22 13.68
C ASN A 210 1.09 -6.24 12.96
N HIS A 211 1.95 -6.77 12.07
CA HIS A 211 3.06 -5.99 11.52
C HIS A 211 2.64 -5.10 10.36
N TRP A 212 1.77 -5.58 9.48
CA TRP A 212 1.38 -4.80 8.30
C TRP A 212 0.37 -3.68 8.59
N GLY A 213 -0.37 -3.75 9.70
CA GLY A 213 -1.24 -2.65 10.14
C GLY A 213 -2.64 -2.63 9.54
N TYR A 214 -3.14 -3.71 8.94
CA TYR A 214 -4.48 -3.74 8.32
C TYR A 214 -5.64 -3.82 9.32
N MET A 215 -5.43 -3.35 10.56
CA MET A 215 -6.47 -3.24 11.60
C MET A 215 -6.34 -1.90 12.33
N PRO A 216 -6.64 -0.76 11.68
CA PRO A 216 -6.42 0.57 12.24
C PRO A 216 -7.33 0.84 13.43
N THR A 217 -6.82 1.63 14.38
CA THR A 217 -7.56 2.12 15.55
C THR A 217 -7.87 3.61 15.44
N PHE A 218 -6.87 4.45 15.09
CA PHE A 218 -7.04 5.91 14.99
C PHE A 218 -6.81 6.39 13.57
N PHE A 219 -7.89 6.67 12.85
CA PHE A 219 -7.86 7.00 11.41
C PHE A 219 -7.22 8.36 11.07
N MET A 220 -6.96 9.22 12.06
CA MET A 220 -6.33 10.53 11.87
C MET A 220 -4.96 10.65 12.51
N ALA A 221 -4.51 9.64 13.24
CA ALA A 221 -3.22 9.62 13.89
C ALA A 221 -2.22 8.78 13.09
N PRO A 222 -0.98 9.26 12.89
CA PRO A 222 0.08 8.44 12.33
C PRO A 222 0.52 7.38 13.34
N GLU A 223 0.96 6.22 12.82
CA GLU A 223 1.48 5.12 13.63
C GLU A 223 2.70 5.57 14.45
N THR A 224 2.57 5.53 15.77
CA THR A 224 3.62 5.99 16.68
C THR A 224 4.79 5.00 16.81
N TYR A 225 4.56 3.74 16.45
CA TYR A 225 5.61 2.73 16.38
C TYR A 225 6.63 2.99 15.25
N TYR A 226 6.30 3.89 14.32
CA TYR A 226 7.21 4.31 13.25
C TYR A 226 7.92 5.63 13.54
N SER A 227 7.78 6.23 14.73
CA SER A 227 8.60 7.37 15.12
C SER A 227 10.00 6.96 15.54
N SER A 228 10.96 7.88 15.46
CA SER A 228 12.37 7.59 15.79
C SER A 228 12.62 7.31 17.28
N ASP A 229 11.68 7.67 18.15
CA ASP A 229 11.74 7.43 19.61
C ASP A 229 10.89 6.24 20.07
N HIS A 230 10.41 5.40 19.13
CA HIS A 230 9.55 4.27 19.44
C HIS A 230 10.21 3.23 20.37
N SER A 231 9.38 2.54 21.13
CA SER A 231 9.76 1.33 21.86
C SER A 231 9.05 0.10 21.28
N SER A 232 9.80 -0.95 20.98
CA SER A 232 9.26 -2.24 20.51
C SER A 232 8.93 -3.21 21.64
N LYS A 233 9.09 -2.81 22.90
CA LYS A 233 8.88 -3.69 24.07
C LYS A 233 7.39 -3.87 24.32
N PRO A 234 6.91 -5.09 24.65
CA PRO A 234 5.57 -5.30 25.14
C PRO A 234 5.25 -4.38 26.31
N ASP A 235 4.00 -3.89 26.38
CA ASP A 235 3.45 -3.00 27.39
C ASP A 235 4.16 -1.63 27.55
N SER A 236 5.15 -1.32 26.71
CA SER A 236 5.72 0.05 26.65
C SER A 236 4.73 1.01 25.99
N TRP A 237 4.91 2.31 26.25
CA TRP A 237 4.10 3.36 25.65
C TRP A 237 4.88 4.06 24.52
N ASN A 238 4.17 4.46 23.47
CA ASN A 238 4.69 5.23 22.34
C ASN A 238 3.88 6.51 22.14
N GLY A 239 4.44 7.47 21.42
CA GLY A 239 3.76 8.70 21.01
C GLY A 239 3.79 9.85 22.02
N GLN A 240 4.44 9.70 23.19
CA GLN A 240 4.40 10.72 24.27
C GLN A 240 4.96 12.08 23.83
N ASN A 241 5.92 12.10 22.90
CA ASN A 241 6.63 13.31 22.47
C ASN A 241 6.05 13.97 21.21
N GLY A 242 5.04 13.36 20.59
CA GLY A 242 4.42 13.91 19.38
C GLY A 242 5.27 13.79 18.11
N LEU A 243 6.40 13.08 18.14
CA LEU A 243 7.36 13.01 17.03
C LEU A 243 6.79 12.39 15.77
N ALA A 244 5.92 11.38 15.88
CA ALA A 244 5.33 10.70 14.72
C ALA A 244 4.68 11.68 13.72
N VAL A 245 3.96 12.68 14.22
CA VAL A 245 3.29 13.70 13.39
C VAL A 245 4.30 14.53 12.62
N LYS A 246 5.34 15.03 13.31
CA LYS A 246 6.36 15.85 12.69
C LYS A 246 7.18 15.06 11.67
N GLU A 247 7.68 13.89 12.06
CA GLU A 247 8.54 13.06 11.22
C GLU A 247 7.81 12.56 9.96
N MET A 248 6.51 12.21 10.08
CA MET A 248 5.73 11.83 8.92
C MET A 248 5.52 13.00 7.94
N LYS A 249 5.29 14.21 8.44
CA LYS A 249 5.21 15.40 7.58
C LYS A 249 6.55 15.71 6.90
N GLU A 250 7.66 15.60 7.64
CA GLU A 250 9.01 15.74 7.09
C GLU A 250 9.27 14.69 6.01
N MET A 251 8.82 13.45 6.21
CA MET A 251 8.95 12.36 5.23
C MET A 251 8.18 12.68 3.95
N VAL A 252 6.91 13.10 4.04
CA VAL A 252 6.11 13.45 2.85
C VAL A 252 6.75 14.61 2.10
N LYS A 253 7.14 15.67 2.81
CA LYS A 253 7.82 16.83 2.22
C LYS A 253 9.11 16.44 1.48
N GLU A 254 9.93 15.57 2.06
CA GLU A 254 11.17 15.11 1.44
C GLU A 254 10.90 14.22 0.20
N LEU A 255 9.87 13.37 0.23
CA LEU A 255 9.45 12.58 -0.93
C LEU A 255 9.01 13.50 -2.07
N HIS A 256 8.18 14.50 -1.80
CA HIS A 256 7.75 15.49 -2.80
C HIS A 256 8.92 16.30 -3.37
N ALA A 257 9.89 16.70 -2.53
CA ALA A 257 11.10 17.40 -2.96
C ALA A 257 11.95 16.56 -3.96
N ASN A 258 11.72 15.25 -4.00
CA ASN A 258 12.35 14.32 -4.94
C ASN A 258 11.40 13.82 -6.03
N ASP A 259 10.29 14.53 -6.30
CA ASP A 259 9.27 14.19 -7.31
C ASP A 259 8.64 12.80 -7.11
N ILE A 260 8.50 12.34 -5.86
CA ILE A 260 7.87 11.07 -5.48
C ILE A 260 6.54 11.35 -4.79
N ALA A 261 5.45 10.99 -5.44
CA ALA A 261 4.10 11.07 -4.88
C ALA A 261 3.91 10.07 -3.73
N VAL A 262 3.08 10.44 -2.75
CA VAL A 262 2.82 9.60 -1.56
C VAL A 262 1.38 9.08 -1.58
N ILE A 263 1.24 7.77 -1.59
CA ILE A 263 -0.05 7.06 -1.57
C ILE A 263 -0.13 6.26 -0.28
N LEU A 264 -1.21 6.43 0.47
CA LEU A 264 -1.47 5.64 1.68
C LEU A 264 -2.39 4.47 1.37
N ASP A 265 -2.02 3.31 1.89
CA ASP A 265 -2.94 2.18 2.00
C ASP A 265 -3.87 2.40 3.19
N VAL A 266 -5.18 2.39 2.96
CA VAL A 266 -6.18 2.73 3.96
C VAL A 266 -7.23 1.64 4.11
N VAL A 267 -7.51 1.28 5.36
CA VAL A 267 -8.52 0.31 5.75
C VAL A 267 -9.71 1.04 6.35
N ILE A 268 -10.78 1.19 5.57
CA ILE A 268 -11.98 1.94 5.99
C ILE A 268 -13.21 1.06 6.21
N ASN A 269 -13.07 -0.23 5.97
CA ASN A 269 -14.19 -1.18 5.97
C ASN A 269 -14.25 -2.04 7.23
N HIS A 270 -13.17 -2.17 7.99
CA HIS A 270 -13.12 -2.96 9.22
C HIS A 270 -12.09 -2.44 10.22
N VAL A 271 -12.18 -2.92 11.45
CA VAL A 271 -11.23 -2.66 12.55
C VAL A 271 -10.97 -3.94 13.31
N SER A 272 -9.91 -3.98 14.15
CA SER A 272 -9.57 -5.16 14.97
C SER A 272 -10.75 -5.69 15.78
N ASN A 273 -10.78 -7.00 15.99
CA ASN A 273 -11.71 -7.64 16.94
C ASN A 273 -11.34 -7.38 18.41
N TYR A 274 -10.08 -7.09 18.71
CA TYR A 274 -9.50 -7.27 20.04
C TYR A 274 -9.14 -5.98 20.76
N ASP A 275 -8.84 -4.92 20.03
CA ASP A 275 -8.43 -3.62 20.58
C ASP A 275 -9.58 -2.84 21.24
N PHE A 276 -9.21 -1.83 22.01
CA PHE A 276 -10.16 -0.88 22.61
C PHE A 276 -10.49 0.25 21.63
N HIS A 277 -10.85 -0.13 20.40
CA HIS A 277 -11.23 0.84 19.37
C HIS A 277 -12.38 1.74 19.87
N PRO A 278 -12.22 3.08 19.87
CA PRO A 278 -13.18 4.01 20.49
C PRO A 278 -14.62 3.83 20.01
N LEU A 279 -14.83 3.60 18.71
CA LEU A 279 -16.17 3.48 18.13
C LEU A 279 -16.97 2.31 18.71
N LYS A 280 -16.31 1.24 19.20
CA LYS A 280 -16.96 0.10 19.88
C LYS A 280 -17.65 0.52 21.19
N TYR A 281 -17.08 1.54 21.85
CA TYR A 281 -17.51 1.99 23.19
C TYR A 281 -18.36 3.27 23.14
N ILE A 282 -18.40 3.97 21.99
CA ILE A 282 -19.31 5.09 21.78
C ILE A 282 -20.71 4.57 21.50
N ASP A 283 -20.88 3.84 20.41
CA ASP A 283 -22.13 3.18 20.03
C ASP A 283 -21.94 2.20 18.88
N LYS A 284 -21.83 0.92 19.19
CA LYS A 284 -21.63 -0.10 18.16
C LYS A 284 -22.76 -0.17 17.13
N SER A 285 -24.00 0.24 17.49
CA SER A 285 -25.15 0.18 16.59
C SER A 285 -25.13 1.26 15.50
N ILE A 286 -24.32 2.31 15.68
CA ILE A 286 -24.13 3.38 14.70
C ILE A 286 -22.96 3.05 13.76
N TYR A 287 -21.89 2.54 14.33
CA TYR A 287 -20.62 2.44 13.60
C TYR A 287 -20.39 1.10 12.92
N PHE A 288 -21.05 0.02 13.37
CA PHE A 288 -20.74 -1.34 12.91
C PHE A 288 -21.93 -2.04 12.28
N LYS A 289 -21.66 -2.91 11.32
CA LYS A 289 -22.63 -3.90 10.87
C LYS A 289 -22.80 -4.95 11.96
N LEU A 290 -24.05 -5.16 12.38
CA LEU A 290 -24.39 -6.11 13.45
C LEU A 290 -25.31 -7.20 12.91
N ASN A 291 -25.15 -8.40 13.47
CA ASN A 291 -26.10 -9.50 13.31
C ASN A 291 -27.37 -9.25 14.14
N ASP A 292 -28.43 -10.03 13.91
CA ASP A 292 -29.71 -9.91 14.61
C ASP A 292 -29.59 -10.08 16.13
N ASP A 293 -28.60 -10.80 16.61
CA ASP A 293 -28.29 -10.98 18.04
C ASP A 293 -27.44 -9.85 18.65
N GLY A 294 -27.11 -8.83 17.85
CA GLY A 294 -26.29 -7.70 18.26
C GLY A 294 -24.78 -7.99 18.32
N SER A 295 -24.32 -9.15 17.85
CA SER A 295 -22.89 -9.43 17.65
C SER A 295 -22.37 -8.72 16.40
N TYR A 296 -21.05 -8.45 16.34
CA TYR A 296 -20.44 -7.84 15.18
C TYR A 296 -20.48 -8.78 13.96
N VAL A 297 -20.80 -8.23 12.80
CA VAL A 297 -20.49 -8.91 11.53
C VAL A 297 -19.00 -8.87 11.37
N SER A 298 -18.38 -10.04 11.28
CA SER A 298 -16.93 -10.18 11.06
C SER A 298 -16.69 -10.82 9.71
N GLN A 299 -15.76 -10.25 8.95
CA GLN A 299 -15.34 -10.81 7.68
C GLN A 299 -13.81 -10.88 7.65
N CYS A 300 -13.25 -12.06 7.37
CA CYS A 300 -11.82 -12.38 7.31
C CYS A 300 -10.96 -11.81 8.46
N CYS A 301 -10.92 -10.51 8.61
CA CYS A 301 -9.86 -9.81 9.34
C CYS A 301 -10.35 -9.00 10.55
N GLY A 302 -11.64 -8.68 10.67
CA GLY A 302 -12.09 -7.83 11.78
C GLY A 302 -13.59 -7.53 11.79
N ASN A 303 -14.00 -6.60 12.65
CA ASN A 303 -15.37 -6.14 12.76
C ASN A 303 -15.68 -5.12 11.66
N LEU A 304 -16.72 -5.38 10.86
CA LEU A 304 -17.10 -4.51 9.75
C LEU A 304 -17.71 -3.20 10.23
N LEU A 305 -17.19 -2.09 9.72
CA LEU A 305 -17.82 -0.78 9.82
C LEU A 305 -19.02 -0.69 8.85
N ASP A 306 -20.06 0.01 9.23
CA ASP A 306 -21.21 0.30 8.37
C ASP A 306 -20.92 1.53 7.52
N THR A 307 -20.12 1.36 6.47
CA THR A 307 -19.65 2.44 5.58
C THR A 307 -20.77 3.16 4.83
N ASP A 308 -21.98 2.62 4.81
CA ASP A 308 -23.17 3.27 4.24
C ASP A 308 -23.93 4.12 5.26
N ASN A 309 -23.61 4.00 6.55
CA ASN A 309 -24.14 4.88 7.56
C ASN A 309 -23.55 6.29 7.42
N PRO A 310 -24.37 7.35 7.35
CA PRO A 310 -23.88 8.73 7.13
C PRO A 310 -22.86 9.20 8.18
N LYS A 311 -22.95 8.73 9.45
CA LYS A 311 -22.00 9.12 10.50
C LYS A 311 -20.65 8.39 10.38
N VAL A 312 -20.65 7.16 9.92
CA VAL A 312 -19.43 6.41 9.61
C VAL A 312 -18.76 7.02 8.39
N LEU A 313 -19.53 7.35 7.36
CA LEU A 313 -19.01 7.98 6.14
C LEU A 313 -18.45 9.39 6.41
N GLU A 314 -19.10 10.18 7.28
CA GLU A 314 -18.60 11.47 7.76
C GLU A 314 -17.23 11.32 8.46
N TYR A 315 -17.08 10.29 9.32
CA TYR A 315 -15.81 9.98 10.00
C TYR A 315 -14.71 9.60 9.01
N ILE A 316 -15.01 8.71 8.05
CA ILE A 316 -14.09 8.29 6.99
C ILE A 316 -13.66 9.47 6.13
N LEU A 317 -14.62 10.27 5.64
CA LEU A 317 -14.32 11.45 4.81
C LEU A 317 -13.48 12.48 5.57
N SER A 318 -13.78 12.69 6.86
CA SER A 318 -13.00 13.58 7.71
C SER A 318 -11.55 13.11 7.83
N SER A 319 -11.33 11.80 7.98
CA SER A 319 -9.99 11.22 8.00
C SER A 319 -9.25 11.42 6.67
N LEU A 320 -9.84 11.01 5.56
CA LEU A 320 -9.21 11.13 4.25
C LEU A 320 -8.86 12.59 3.90
N LYS A 321 -9.78 13.54 4.16
CA LYS A 321 -9.53 14.98 3.99
C LYS A 321 -8.39 15.48 4.89
N TYR A 322 -8.35 15.00 6.14
CA TYR A 322 -7.31 15.34 7.09
C TYR A 322 -5.92 14.93 6.56
N TRP A 323 -5.78 13.72 6.04
CA TRP A 323 -4.53 13.25 5.46
C TRP A 323 -4.14 14.02 4.21
N MET A 324 -5.08 14.33 3.32
CA MET A 324 -4.78 15.14 2.14
C MET A 324 -4.30 16.55 2.49
N ILE A 325 -4.98 17.24 3.41
CA ILE A 325 -4.72 18.66 3.67
C ILE A 325 -3.58 18.84 4.67
N ASN A 326 -3.54 18.02 5.74
CA ASN A 326 -2.60 18.24 6.83
C ASN A 326 -1.29 17.46 6.65
N TYR A 327 -1.25 16.47 5.73
CA TYR A 327 -0.05 15.69 5.40
C TYR A 327 0.30 15.70 3.91
N HIS A 328 -0.43 16.46 3.09
CA HIS A 328 -0.25 16.56 1.64
C HIS A 328 -0.25 15.20 0.90
N ILE A 329 -1.00 14.22 1.39
CA ILE A 329 -1.10 12.91 0.75
C ILE A 329 -1.73 13.03 -0.65
N ASP A 330 -1.11 12.41 -1.66
CA ASP A 330 -1.51 12.52 -3.07
C ASP A 330 -2.61 11.55 -3.47
N GLY A 331 -2.77 10.48 -2.73
CA GLY A 331 -3.77 9.47 -3.06
C GLY A 331 -3.89 8.35 -2.05
N PHE A 332 -4.85 7.47 -2.31
CA PHE A 332 -5.17 6.37 -1.42
C PHE A 332 -5.36 5.07 -2.21
N ARG A 333 -4.79 3.99 -1.68
CA ARG A 333 -5.16 2.61 -2.00
C ARG A 333 -6.14 2.13 -0.95
N PHE A 334 -7.29 1.65 -1.37
CA PHE A 334 -8.33 1.18 -0.46
C PHE A 334 -8.30 -0.34 -0.36
N ASP A 335 -8.02 -0.82 0.86
CA ASP A 335 -8.12 -2.24 1.19
C ASP A 335 -9.55 -2.73 0.98
N GLN A 336 -9.72 -3.91 0.35
CA GLN A 336 -11.01 -4.56 0.11
C GLN A 336 -12.14 -3.59 -0.31
N CYS A 337 -11.85 -2.65 -1.23
CA CYS A 337 -12.84 -1.64 -1.63
C CYS A 337 -14.08 -2.22 -2.31
N TYR A 338 -14.05 -3.49 -2.72
CA TYR A 338 -15.24 -4.20 -3.22
C TYR A 338 -16.37 -4.29 -2.17
N LEU A 339 -16.09 -4.05 -0.89
CA LEU A 339 -17.09 -4.00 0.18
C LEU A 339 -17.87 -2.68 0.24
N LEU A 340 -17.37 -1.62 -0.42
CA LEU A 340 -18.03 -0.32 -0.46
C LEU A 340 -19.22 -0.35 -1.40
N SER A 341 -20.31 0.33 -1.06
CA SER A 341 -21.36 0.60 -2.03
C SER A 341 -20.87 1.56 -3.14
N SER A 342 -21.52 1.50 -4.31
CA SER A 342 -21.19 2.42 -5.40
C SER A 342 -21.45 3.88 -5.03
N GLU A 343 -22.45 4.14 -4.21
CA GLU A 343 -22.80 5.45 -3.70
C GLU A 343 -21.69 5.99 -2.79
N THR A 344 -21.23 5.19 -1.85
CA THR A 344 -20.11 5.54 -0.95
C THR A 344 -18.84 5.81 -1.74
N ALA A 345 -18.47 4.95 -2.69
CA ALA A 345 -17.28 5.13 -3.52
C ALA A 345 -17.35 6.43 -4.37
N LYS A 346 -18.51 6.73 -4.97
CA LYS A 346 -18.72 7.97 -5.73
C LYS A 346 -18.62 9.20 -4.85
N LEU A 347 -19.17 9.15 -3.63
CA LEU A 347 -19.12 10.27 -2.70
C LEU A 347 -17.68 10.53 -2.21
N ILE A 348 -16.95 9.48 -1.84
CA ILE A 348 -15.53 9.59 -1.48
C ILE A 348 -14.76 10.30 -2.59
N LYS A 349 -14.88 9.81 -3.84
CA LYS A 349 -14.20 10.43 -4.98
C LYS A 349 -14.57 11.90 -5.14
N LYS A 350 -15.85 12.22 -5.14
CA LYS A 350 -16.33 13.60 -5.29
C LYS A 350 -15.70 14.53 -4.25
N GLU A 351 -15.81 14.17 -2.98
CA GLU A 351 -15.35 14.99 -1.86
C GLU A 351 -13.82 15.19 -1.86
N LEU A 352 -13.05 14.17 -2.26
CA LEU A 352 -11.60 14.28 -2.33
C LEU A 352 -11.14 15.05 -3.58
N GLN A 353 -11.83 14.91 -4.72
CA GLN A 353 -11.55 15.68 -5.93
C GLN A 353 -11.90 17.18 -5.80
N GLU A 354 -12.79 17.55 -4.88
CA GLU A 354 -13.03 18.97 -4.54
C GLU A 354 -11.79 19.62 -3.89
N ILE A 355 -10.94 18.82 -3.21
CA ILE A 355 -9.67 19.26 -2.61
C ILE A 355 -8.55 19.22 -3.64
N ASN A 356 -8.32 18.04 -4.25
CA ASN A 356 -7.32 17.84 -5.30
C ASN A 356 -7.95 17.09 -6.47
N PRO A 357 -8.23 17.74 -7.61
CA PRO A 357 -8.81 17.09 -8.78
C PRO A 357 -7.99 15.91 -9.33
N ASN A 358 -6.69 15.85 -8.99
CA ASN A 358 -5.77 14.81 -9.44
C ASN A 358 -5.50 13.74 -8.38
N VAL A 359 -6.27 13.70 -7.28
CA VAL A 359 -6.09 12.68 -6.24
C VAL A 359 -6.12 11.27 -6.82
N PHE A 360 -5.15 10.43 -6.45
CA PHE A 360 -5.07 9.04 -6.89
C PHE A 360 -5.98 8.17 -6.04
N LEU A 361 -6.92 7.48 -6.67
CA LEU A 361 -7.88 6.59 -6.00
C LEU A 361 -7.89 5.24 -6.70
N TYR A 362 -7.49 4.21 -6.00
CA TYR A 362 -7.57 2.82 -6.46
C TYR A 362 -7.65 1.84 -5.28
N GLY A 363 -7.90 0.58 -5.56
CA GLY A 363 -7.94 -0.42 -4.49
C GLY A 363 -8.24 -1.83 -4.96
N GLU A 364 -8.65 -2.66 -4.05
CA GLU A 364 -9.00 -4.06 -4.30
C GLU A 364 -10.48 -4.20 -4.66
N ALA A 365 -10.79 -3.98 -5.93
CA ALA A 365 -12.16 -4.12 -6.45
C ALA A 365 -12.46 -5.56 -6.93
N TRP A 366 -12.12 -6.56 -6.11
CA TRP A 366 -12.32 -7.98 -6.45
C TRP A 366 -13.81 -8.31 -6.73
N ASN A 367 -14.07 -9.55 -7.10
CA ASN A 367 -15.42 -10.08 -7.36
C ASN A 367 -16.13 -9.41 -8.54
N GLU A 368 -15.38 -9.19 -9.65
CA GLU A 368 -15.88 -8.60 -10.91
C GLU A 368 -16.32 -7.14 -10.78
N ARG A 369 -15.93 -6.44 -9.71
CA ARG A 369 -16.26 -5.02 -9.49
C ARG A 369 -15.26 -4.06 -10.12
N GLU A 370 -14.15 -4.54 -10.67
CA GLU A 370 -13.10 -3.71 -11.29
C GLU A 370 -13.68 -2.80 -12.39
N SER A 371 -14.58 -3.33 -13.24
CA SER A 371 -15.22 -2.56 -14.30
C SER A 371 -16.13 -1.46 -13.74
N GLU A 372 -16.88 -1.74 -12.68
CA GLU A 372 -17.73 -0.77 -12.00
C GLU A 372 -16.91 0.37 -11.41
N PHE A 373 -15.84 0.05 -10.66
CA PHE A 373 -14.93 1.04 -10.08
C PHE A 373 -14.26 1.88 -11.18
N SER A 374 -13.83 1.25 -12.27
CA SER A 374 -13.26 1.96 -13.41
C SER A 374 -14.23 2.95 -14.04
N GLN A 375 -15.53 2.59 -14.18
CA GLN A 375 -16.57 3.50 -14.67
C GLN A 375 -16.80 4.69 -13.73
N MET A 376 -16.60 4.50 -12.42
CA MET A 376 -16.63 5.58 -11.44
C MET A 376 -15.33 6.41 -11.45
N GLY A 377 -14.31 6.00 -12.23
CA GLY A 377 -13.01 6.68 -12.36
C GLY A 377 -12.05 6.36 -11.23
N TRP A 378 -12.14 5.16 -10.66
CA TRP A 378 -11.16 4.58 -9.74
C TRP A 378 -10.27 3.60 -10.49
N GLY A 379 -9.02 3.46 -10.05
CA GLY A 379 -8.19 2.33 -10.42
C GLY A 379 -8.49 1.09 -9.57
N SER A 380 -8.03 -0.06 -10.04
CA SER A 380 -7.99 -1.27 -9.23
C SER A 380 -6.82 -2.17 -9.59
N PHE A 381 -6.39 -3.01 -8.65
CA PHE A 381 -5.40 -4.05 -8.92
C PHE A 381 -5.86 -4.95 -10.05
N ASN A 382 -5.02 -5.09 -11.07
CA ASN A 382 -5.30 -5.89 -12.26
C ASN A 382 -4.84 -7.34 -12.03
N ALA A 383 -5.62 -8.12 -11.27
CA ALA A 383 -5.32 -9.54 -11.04
C ALA A 383 -5.25 -10.35 -12.33
N TYR A 384 -6.00 -9.94 -13.35
CA TYR A 384 -5.95 -10.59 -14.65
C TYR A 384 -4.57 -10.46 -15.32
N PHE A 385 -3.88 -9.31 -15.15
CA PHE A 385 -2.50 -9.14 -15.60
C PHE A 385 -1.58 -10.15 -14.93
N ARG A 386 -1.62 -10.23 -13.60
CA ARG A 386 -0.83 -11.19 -12.83
C ARG A 386 -1.05 -12.62 -13.31
N ASP A 387 -2.32 -13.00 -13.44
CA ASP A 387 -2.72 -14.39 -13.68
C ASP A 387 -2.39 -14.87 -15.10
N VAL A 388 -2.63 -14.05 -16.13
CA VAL A 388 -2.22 -14.37 -17.52
C VAL A 388 -0.70 -14.48 -17.63
N MET A 389 0.03 -13.61 -16.92
CA MET A 389 1.50 -13.66 -16.94
C MET A 389 2.07 -14.83 -16.15
N ARG A 390 1.61 -15.06 -14.92
CA ARG A 390 2.16 -16.05 -13.99
C ARG A 390 1.51 -17.44 -14.17
N GLY A 391 0.20 -17.49 -14.31
CA GLY A 391 -0.61 -18.70 -14.23
C GLY A 391 -1.48 -18.74 -12.98
N ASP A 392 -1.89 -19.94 -12.55
CA ASP A 392 -2.78 -20.09 -11.39
C ASP A 392 -2.08 -19.80 -10.07
N LEU A 393 -2.77 -19.10 -9.19
CA LEU A 393 -2.25 -18.63 -7.91
C LEU A 393 -1.99 -19.79 -6.91
N TYR A 394 -2.74 -20.88 -7.03
CA TYR A 394 -2.74 -22.00 -6.08
C TYR A 394 -2.17 -23.30 -6.67
N ASP A 395 -2.34 -23.52 -7.99
CA ASP A 395 -1.81 -24.67 -8.72
C ASP A 395 -0.69 -24.25 -9.70
N TYR A 396 0.54 -24.21 -9.23
CA TYR A 396 1.73 -23.80 -10.01
C TYR A 396 2.04 -24.67 -11.23
N ARG A 397 1.28 -25.75 -11.46
CA ARG A 397 1.35 -26.58 -12.68
C ARG A 397 0.60 -25.91 -13.84
N ILE A 398 -0.41 -25.08 -13.53
CA ILE A 398 -1.14 -24.26 -14.49
C ILE A 398 -0.36 -22.97 -14.69
N LYS A 399 0.38 -22.92 -15.78
CA LYS A 399 1.35 -21.86 -16.09
C LYS A 399 0.73 -20.77 -16.94
N GLY A 400 1.32 -19.58 -16.90
CA GLY A 400 0.96 -18.44 -17.75
C GLY A 400 2.01 -18.17 -18.83
N PHE A 401 1.84 -17.05 -19.52
CA PHE A 401 2.67 -16.64 -20.67
C PHE A 401 4.18 -16.65 -20.37
N LEU A 402 4.59 -16.22 -19.17
CA LEU A 402 6.01 -16.18 -18.78
C LEU A 402 6.66 -17.58 -18.68
N PHE A 403 5.87 -18.63 -18.75
CA PHE A 403 6.32 -20.03 -18.73
C PHE A 403 6.02 -20.74 -20.06
N GLY A 404 5.65 -20.01 -21.10
CA GLY A 404 5.36 -20.53 -22.43
C GLY A 404 4.02 -21.26 -22.54
N ASP A 405 3.06 -20.94 -21.70
CA ASP A 405 1.76 -21.59 -21.59
C ASP A 405 0.65 -20.58 -21.21
N TYR A 406 -0.57 -21.08 -21.04
CA TYR A 406 -1.73 -20.30 -20.64
C TYR A 406 -2.64 -21.10 -19.71
N ARG A 407 -3.37 -20.40 -18.86
CA ARG A 407 -4.48 -21.03 -18.12
C ARG A 407 -5.56 -21.49 -19.12
N PRO A 408 -6.39 -22.49 -18.78
CA PRO A 408 -7.46 -22.93 -19.64
C PRO A 408 -8.40 -21.79 -20.06
N GLY A 409 -8.56 -21.60 -21.37
CA GLY A 409 -9.38 -20.52 -21.96
C GLY A 409 -8.65 -19.22 -22.28
N GLU A 410 -7.39 -19.10 -21.89
CA GLU A 410 -6.52 -17.97 -22.23
C GLU A 410 -5.68 -18.26 -23.47
N ASP A 411 -5.25 -17.21 -24.15
CA ASP A 411 -4.44 -17.27 -25.36
C ASP A 411 -3.70 -15.93 -25.61
N ILE A 412 -3.09 -15.78 -26.77
CA ILE A 412 -2.35 -14.57 -27.15
C ILE A 412 -3.23 -13.31 -27.25
N ASP A 413 -4.55 -13.43 -27.42
CA ASP A 413 -5.45 -12.28 -27.44
C ASP A 413 -5.66 -11.69 -26.02
N ASP A 414 -5.50 -12.52 -24.99
CA ASP A 414 -5.43 -12.02 -23.60
C ASP A 414 -4.19 -11.16 -23.40
N VAL A 415 -3.04 -11.58 -23.92
CA VAL A 415 -1.79 -10.80 -23.88
C VAL A 415 -1.94 -9.45 -24.59
N LYS A 416 -2.60 -9.41 -25.76
CA LYS A 416 -2.93 -8.13 -26.44
C LYS A 416 -3.75 -7.21 -25.55
N SER A 417 -4.73 -7.76 -24.85
CA SER A 417 -5.57 -7.00 -23.91
C SER A 417 -4.72 -6.41 -22.77
N LEU A 418 -3.79 -7.17 -22.21
CA LEU A 418 -2.89 -6.69 -21.16
C LEU A 418 -1.98 -5.56 -21.63
N LEU A 419 -1.38 -5.70 -22.83
CA LEU A 419 -0.51 -4.67 -23.41
C LEU A 419 -1.25 -3.34 -23.61
N ASN A 420 -2.55 -3.38 -23.84
CA ASN A 420 -3.43 -2.20 -23.91
C ASN A 420 -4.07 -1.82 -22.56
N GLY A 421 -3.52 -2.26 -21.43
CA GLY A 421 -3.99 -1.93 -20.09
C GLY A 421 -5.39 -2.48 -19.79
N THR A 422 -5.73 -3.65 -20.37
CA THR A 422 -7.02 -4.33 -20.23
C THR A 422 -8.22 -3.39 -20.54
N SER A 423 -8.01 -2.43 -21.44
CA SER A 423 -9.00 -1.41 -21.84
C SER A 423 -9.57 -1.67 -23.24
N SER A 424 -9.05 -2.66 -23.97
CA SER A 424 -9.49 -3.09 -25.29
C SER A 424 -9.13 -4.54 -25.54
N GLY A 425 -9.69 -5.13 -26.60
CA GLY A 425 -9.41 -6.52 -27.01
C GLY A 425 -10.37 -7.53 -26.40
N LYS A 426 -9.88 -8.76 -26.16
CA LYS A 426 -10.67 -9.89 -25.62
C LYS A 426 -11.19 -9.60 -24.21
N MET A 427 -10.36 -8.96 -23.35
CA MET A 427 -10.75 -8.45 -22.05
C MET A 427 -10.76 -6.92 -22.05
N LYS A 428 -11.92 -6.35 -21.74
CA LYS A 428 -12.13 -4.92 -21.60
C LYS A 428 -12.73 -4.61 -20.24
N THR A 429 -11.90 -4.62 -19.21
CA THR A 429 -12.31 -4.36 -17.83
C THR A 429 -12.33 -2.87 -17.54
N TYR A 430 -11.31 -2.14 -17.99
CA TYR A 430 -11.11 -0.73 -17.64
C TYR A 430 -11.54 0.20 -18.78
N VAL A 431 -12.18 1.31 -18.43
CA VAL A 431 -12.55 2.37 -19.39
C VAL A 431 -11.34 3.28 -19.74
N ASN A 432 -10.31 3.24 -18.91
CA ASN A 432 -9.06 3.98 -19.07
C ASN A 432 -7.90 3.06 -18.66
N PRO A 433 -6.84 2.90 -19.45
CA PRO A 433 -5.66 2.13 -19.07
C PRO A 433 -5.07 2.52 -17.70
N GLY A 434 -5.10 3.81 -17.35
CA GLY A 434 -4.62 4.29 -16.06
C GLY A 434 -5.41 3.81 -14.84
N HIS A 435 -6.56 3.16 -15.05
CA HIS A 435 -7.28 2.49 -13.97
C HIS A 435 -6.80 1.05 -13.73
N ALA A 436 -6.01 0.48 -14.64
CA ALA A 436 -5.39 -0.84 -14.48
C ALA A 436 -4.08 -0.70 -13.69
N ILE A 437 -4.08 -1.08 -12.41
CA ILE A 437 -2.87 -1.16 -11.60
C ILE A 437 -2.26 -2.54 -11.85
N ASN A 438 -1.28 -2.61 -12.76
CA ASN A 438 -0.66 -3.85 -13.18
C ASN A 438 0.41 -4.28 -12.17
N PHE A 439 0.41 -5.54 -11.81
CA PHE A 439 1.37 -6.11 -10.87
C PHE A 439 1.74 -7.56 -11.21
N LEU A 440 2.91 -7.98 -10.79
CA LEU A 440 3.34 -9.38 -10.77
C LEU A 440 3.34 -9.93 -9.34
N GLU A 441 3.62 -9.10 -8.35
CA GLU A 441 3.48 -9.36 -6.94
C GLU A 441 3.08 -8.08 -6.20
N VAL A 442 2.49 -8.22 -5.03
CA VAL A 442 2.24 -7.21 -4.00
C VAL A 442 2.53 -7.86 -2.64
N HIS A 443 2.34 -7.15 -1.54
CA HIS A 443 2.58 -7.69 -0.19
C HIS A 443 1.82 -9.01 0.08
N ASP A 444 0.63 -9.19 -0.49
CA ASP A 444 -0.16 -10.44 -0.39
C ASP A 444 0.34 -11.52 -1.35
N ASP A 445 0.26 -12.78 -0.93
CA ASP A 445 0.71 -13.96 -1.64
C ASP A 445 2.24 -14.11 -1.76
N TYR A 446 2.68 -15.22 -2.35
CA TYR A 446 4.12 -15.45 -2.57
C TYR A 446 4.71 -14.42 -3.51
N CYS A 447 5.88 -13.92 -3.19
CA CYS A 447 6.63 -13.05 -4.08
C CYS A 447 6.90 -13.75 -5.43
N PHE A 448 7.13 -12.97 -6.47
CA PHE A 448 7.22 -13.47 -7.84
C PHE A 448 8.35 -14.50 -8.02
N ASN A 449 9.49 -14.30 -7.35
CA ASN A 449 10.59 -15.26 -7.42
C ASN A 449 10.25 -16.61 -6.77
N ASP A 450 9.54 -16.61 -5.64
CA ASP A 450 9.11 -17.86 -5.00
C ASP A 450 8.06 -18.59 -5.86
N TYR A 451 7.15 -17.84 -6.48
CA TYR A 451 6.21 -18.38 -7.47
C TYR A 451 6.95 -19.02 -8.65
N ILE A 452 7.97 -18.38 -9.22
CA ILE A 452 8.80 -18.94 -10.31
C ILE A 452 9.42 -20.26 -9.88
N ARG A 453 9.94 -20.34 -8.65
CA ARG A 453 10.57 -21.57 -8.12
C ARG A 453 9.59 -22.73 -8.02
N PHE A 454 8.37 -22.46 -7.55
CA PHE A 454 7.31 -23.48 -7.50
C PHE A 454 6.90 -23.91 -8.91
N SER A 455 6.68 -22.99 -9.81
CA SER A 455 6.25 -23.28 -11.19
C SER A 455 7.30 -24.03 -12.01
N LEU A 456 8.58 -23.84 -11.70
CA LEU A 456 9.68 -24.60 -12.32
C LEU A 456 9.98 -25.92 -11.60
N GLY A 457 9.32 -26.22 -10.48
CA GLY A 457 9.57 -27.42 -9.68
C GLY A 457 10.93 -27.41 -8.97
N LEU A 458 11.53 -26.24 -8.78
CA LEU A 458 12.82 -26.09 -8.09
C LEU A 458 12.66 -26.19 -6.58
N ASN A 459 11.49 -25.82 -6.07
CA ASN A 459 11.14 -25.90 -4.67
C ASN A 459 9.69 -26.38 -4.50
N GLN A 460 9.41 -26.87 -3.30
CA GLN A 460 8.06 -27.18 -2.80
C GLN A 460 7.75 -26.28 -1.59
N LYS A 461 6.46 -26.05 -1.30
CA LYS A 461 6.02 -25.25 -0.13
C LYS A 461 6.55 -25.78 1.21
N SER A 462 6.86 -27.09 1.28
CA SER A 462 7.40 -27.74 2.48
C SER A 462 8.90 -27.63 2.64
N ASP A 463 9.62 -27.11 1.64
CA ASP A 463 11.08 -27.05 1.69
C ASP A 463 11.54 -26.07 2.76
N VAL A 464 12.62 -26.46 3.47
CA VAL A 464 13.27 -25.61 4.47
C VAL A 464 14.55 -25.03 3.88
N ILE A 465 14.55 -23.74 3.68
CA ILE A 465 15.67 -22.97 3.15
C ILE A 465 16.66 -22.69 4.28
N LYS A 466 17.87 -23.21 4.17
CA LYS A 466 18.92 -23.05 5.17
C LYS A 466 19.78 -21.80 4.98
N ASP A 467 19.86 -21.32 3.77
CA ASP A 467 20.68 -20.17 3.36
C ASP A 467 19.87 -19.27 2.41
N PRO A 468 19.15 -18.29 2.96
CA PRO A 468 18.34 -17.36 2.16
C PRO A 468 19.17 -16.59 1.12
N MET A 469 20.39 -16.15 1.45
CA MET A 469 21.26 -15.40 0.52
C MET A 469 21.65 -16.22 -0.71
N LYS A 470 21.91 -17.50 -0.53
CA LYS A 470 22.17 -18.41 -1.64
C LYS A 470 20.90 -18.76 -2.40
N HIS A 471 19.78 -18.83 -1.69
CA HIS A 471 18.47 -19.17 -2.28
C HIS A 471 17.99 -18.13 -3.29
N ILE A 472 18.14 -16.85 -3.03
CA ILE A 472 17.69 -15.77 -3.94
C ILE A 472 18.54 -15.66 -5.22
N LYS A 473 19.74 -16.25 -5.26
CA LYS A 473 20.57 -16.22 -6.48
C LYS A 473 19.86 -16.91 -7.64
N LEU A 474 19.59 -16.16 -8.70
CA LEU A 474 18.89 -16.66 -9.88
C LEU A 474 19.82 -17.50 -10.76
N ASN A 475 19.27 -18.59 -11.31
CA ASN A 475 19.87 -19.24 -12.48
C ASN A 475 19.43 -18.51 -13.76
N GLU A 476 19.99 -18.89 -14.91
CA GLU A 476 19.73 -18.23 -16.19
C GLU A 476 18.23 -18.23 -16.56
N LEU A 477 17.53 -19.33 -16.36
CA LEU A 477 16.12 -19.47 -16.69
C LEU A 477 15.24 -18.57 -15.79
N GLN A 478 15.51 -18.56 -14.48
CA GLN A 478 14.81 -17.67 -13.54
C GLN A 478 15.05 -16.19 -13.87
N LEU A 479 16.29 -15.82 -14.21
CA LEU A 479 16.63 -14.46 -14.59
C LEU A 479 15.88 -14.01 -15.86
N LYS A 480 15.80 -14.89 -16.88
CA LYS A 480 15.05 -14.60 -18.11
C LYS A 480 13.56 -14.40 -17.83
N ILE A 481 12.94 -15.25 -17.01
CA ILE A 481 11.51 -15.10 -16.63
C ILE A 481 11.28 -13.79 -15.87
N ASN A 482 12.13 -13.48 -14.89
CA ASN A 482 12.02 -12.20 -14.15
C ASN A 482 12.16 -10.97 -15.09
N LYS A 483 13.15 -10.98 -16.00
CA LYS A 483 13.34 -9.90 -16.95
C LYS A 483 12.16 -9.75 -17.92
N LEU A 484 11.63 -10.85 -18.44
CA LEU A 484 10.47 -10.81 -19.33
C LEU A 484 9.22 -10.30 -18.58
N GLY A 485 9.01 -10.74 -17.35
CA GLY A 485 7.94 -10.23 -16.48
C GLY A 485 8.06 -8.73 -16.22
N ALA A 486 9.26 -8.26 -15.86
CA ALA A 486 9.54 -6.83 -15.66
C ALA A 486 9.25 -6.01 -16.94
N MET A 487 9.61 -6.55 -18.10
CA MET A 487 9.37 -5.90 -19.39
C MET A 487 7.86 -5.78 -19.68
N PHE A 488 7.07 -6.83 -19.47
CA PHE A 488 5.61 -6.74 -19.59
C PHE A 488 5.02 -5.72 -18.61
N LEU A 489 5.43 -5.77 -17.33
CA LEU A 489 4.93 -4.88 -16.30
C LEU A 489 5.17 -3.40 -16.67
N LEU A 490 6.37 -3.07 -17.08
CA LEU A 490 6.80 -1.68 -17.29
C LEU A 490 6.52 -1.13 -18.69
N LEU A 491 6.35 -1.99 -19.71
CA LEU A 491 6.12 -1.56 -21.09
C LEU A 491 4.67 -1.77 -21.59
N SER A 492 3.80 -2.39 -20.79
CA SER A 492 2.36 -2.38 -21.05
C SER A 492 1.73 -1.05 -20.66
N LYS A 493 0.60 -0.70 -21.28
CA LYS A 493 -0.26 0.37 -20.79
C LYS A 493 -0.86 -0.02 -19.42
N GLY A 494 -1.25 0.97 -18.65
CA GLY A 494 -1.64 0.82 -17.25
C GLY A 494 -0.60 1.39 -16.31
N VAL A 495 -0.86 1.35 -15.02
CA VAL A 495 0.02 1.83 -13.96
C VAL A 495 0.78 0.64 -13.38
N PRO A 496 2.10 0.56 -13.57
CA PRO A 496 2.88 -0.52 -12.97
C PRO A 496 3.09 -0.27 -11.48
N ILE A 497 2.94 -1.31 -10.67
CA ILE A 497 3.35 -1.35 -9.27
C ILE A 497 4.42 -2.41 -9.07
N ILE A 498 5.48 -2.07 -8.37
CA ILE A 498 6.63 -2.91 -8.03
C ILE A 498 6.63 -3.08 -6.51
N HIS A 499 6.52 -4.29 -6.02
CA HIS A 499 6.64 -4.57 -4.59
C HIS A 499 8.11 -4.53 -4.14
N GLN A 500 8.36 -4.08 -2.91
CA GLN A 500 9.71 -4.00 -2.33
C GLN A 500 10.46 -5.33 -2.45
N GLY A 501 11.57 -5.32 -3.18
CA GLY A 501 12.38 -6.51 -3.39
C GLY A 501 12.15 -7.25 -4.70
N GLN A 502 11.08 -6.99 -5.42
CA GLN A 502 10.78 -7.62 -6.69
C GLN A 502 11.91 -7.42 -7.71
N GLU A 503 12.51 -6.24 -7.74
CA GLU A 503 13.56 -5.87 -8.70
C GLU A 503 14.91 -6.56 -8.46
N TRP A 504 15.10 -7.23 -7.32
CA TRP A 504 16.25 -8.15 -7.11
C TRP A 504 15.82 -9.57 -6.83
N ALA A 505 14.55 -9.91 -7.07
CA ALA A 505 14.00 -11.25 -6.91
C ALA A 505 14.14 -11.79 -5.48
N HIS A 506 13.69 -10.99 -4.50
CA HIS A 506 13.70 -11.39 -3.10
C HIS A 506 12.90 -12.68 -2.86
N SER A 507 13.04 -13.26 -1.68
CA SER A 507 12.29 -14.44 -1.23
C SER A 507 11.90 -14.25 0.22
N GLN A 508 10.62 -14.49 0.53
CA GLN A 508 10.08 -14.35 1.88
C GLN A 508 10.29 -15.62 2.70
N VAL A 509 11.54 -15.90 3.02
CA VAL A 509 11.89 -17.05 3.88
C VAL A 509 11.68 -16.69 5.35
N ILE A 510 10.84 -17.45 6.06
CA ILE A 510 10.55 -17.26 7.48
C ILE A 510 11.85 -17.32 8.29
N ALA A 511 12.23 -16.20 8.86
CA ALA A 511 13.46 -16.07 9.63
C ALA A 511 13.35 -16.77 10.98
N SER A 512 14.50 -17.20 11.52
CA SER A 512 14.58 -17.65 12.90
C SER A 512 14.23 -16.49 13.84
N ALA A 513 13.31 -16.73 14.75
CA ALA A 513 12.85 -15.78 15.75
C ALA A 513 12.73 -16.45 17.11
N SER A 514 12.40 -15.69 18.16
CA SER A 514 12.11 -16.23 19.48
C SER A 514 10.81 -17.05 19.56
N SER A 515 10.04 -17.08 18.47
CA SER A 515 8.78 -17.82 18.36
C SER A 515 9.02 -19.32 18.11
N ASN A 516 8.06 -20.15 18.51
CA ASN A 516 8.03 -21.59 18.26
C ASN A 516 7.38 -21.94 16.92
N ASP A 517 7.56 -21.13 15.89
CA ASP A 517 6.97 -21.38 14.57
C ASP A 517 7.64 -22.58 13.89
N VAL A 518 6.84 -23.60 13.60
CA VAL A 518 7.28 -24.81 12.89
C VAL A 518 7.56 -24.57 11.40
N ASN A 519 7.29 -23.38 10.92
CA ASN A 519 7.49 -22.99 9.52
C ASN A 519 8.81 -22.22 9.29
N ILE A 520 9.61 -22.00 10.32
CA ILE A 520 10.93 -21.34 10.18
C ILE A 520 11.72 -22.00 9.05
N GLY A 521 12.26 -21.17 8.15
CA GLY A 521 12.99 -21.57 6.95
C GLY A 521 12.12 -21.93 5.74
N LYS A 522 10.80 -21.97 5.84
CA LYS A 522 9.92 -22.12 4.67
C LYS A 522 9.66 -20.76 4.03
N MET A 523 9.28 -20.77 2.76
CA MET A 523 8.79 -19.58 2.08
C MET A 523 7.38 -19.25 2.59
N ASP A 524 7.15 -18.01 2.96
CA ASP A 524 5.87 -17.53 3.47
C ASP A 524 5.02 -16.93 2.36
N ARG A 525 3.74 -17.18 2.45
CA ARG A 525 2.74 -16.61 1.54
C ARG A 525 2.20 -15.27 2.05
N ASN A 526 2.17 -15.11 3.38
CA ASN A 526 1.49 -13.99 4.02
C ASN A 526 2.18 -13.65 5.36
N PRO A 527 3.33 -12.99 5.33
CA PRO A 527 4.13 -12.70 6.52
C PRO A 527 3.64 -11.49 7.32
N TYR A 528 2.32 -11.19 7.32
CA TYR A 528 1.69 -10.02 7.95
C TYR A 528 2.04 -9.81 9.43
N ASN A 529 2.49 -10.86 10.10
CA ASN A 529 2.74 -10.91 11.54
C ASN A 529 4.23 -10.91 11.91
N LYS A 530 5.14 -10.65 10.97
CA LYS A 530 6.59 -10.88 11.16
C LYS A 530 7.40 -9.58 11.12
N ASP A 531 7.52 -8.90 12.27
CA ASP A 531 8.46 -7.77 12.44
C ASP A 531 9.88 -8.30 12.66
N ASN A 532 10.48 -8.87 11.65
CA ASN A 532 11.83 -9.46 11.68
C ASN A 532 12.41 -9.63 10.26
N ALA A 533 13.56 -10.29 10.16
CA ALA A 533 14.27 -10.51 8.89
C ALA A 533 13.48 -11.33 7.83
N THR A 534 12.26 -11.78 8.09
CA THR A 534 11.36 -12.30 7.05
C THR A 534 10.90 -11.19 6.12
N ASN A 535 10.56 -10.04 6.68
CA ASN A 535 10.04 -8.86 5.96
C ASN A 535 11.08 -7.77 5.80
N TRP A 536 11.99 -7.59 6.79
CA TRP A 536 12.97 -6.52 6.75
C TRP A 536 13.89 -6.63 5.55
N VAL A 537 13.98 -5.59 4.75
CA VAL A 537 14.78 -5.56 3.52
C VAL A 537 16.27 -5.67 3.82
N ASN A 538 16.87 -6.77 3.38
CA ASN A 538 18.31 -6.96 3.44
C ASN A 538 19.00 -6.37 2.21
N TRP A 539 19.45 -5.15 2.28
CA TRP A 539 20.03 -4.39 1.17
C TRP A 539 21.33 -4.99 0.59
N SER A 540 21.95 -5.96 1.26
CA SER A 540 23.08 -6.71 0.68
C SER A 540 22.65 -7.65 -0.45
N GLU A 541 21.37 -7.99 -0.55
CA GLU A 541 20.80 -8.84 -1.59
C GLU A 541 20.84 -8.19 -2.97
N LEU A 542 20.74 -6.86 -3.06
CA LEU A 542 20.82 -6.13 -4.33
C LEU A 542 22.00 -6.55 -5.20
N SER A 543 23.14 -6.83 -4.60
CA SER A 543 24.36 -7.22 -5.32
C SER A 543 24.32 -8.62 -5.92
N ILE A 544 23.43 -9.50 -5.41
CA ILE A 544 23.34 -10.91 -5.85
C ILE A 544 22.74 -10.99 -7.25
N ASN A 545 21.70 -10.19 -7.51
CA ASN A 545 21.00 -10.14 -8.78
C ASN A 545 21.05 -8.73 -9.40
N ALA A 546 22.21 -8.07 -9.32
CA ALA A 546 22.42 -6.70 -9.81
C ALA A 546 22.00 -6.50 -11.27
N ASP A 547 22.13 -7.52 -12.12
CA ASP A 547 21.67 -7.48 -13.51
C ASP A 547 20.17 -7.24 -13.63
N LEU A 548 19.38 -7.85 -12.73
CA LEU A 548 17.93 -7.66 -12.71
C LEU A 548 17.57 -6.25 -12.21
N VAL A 549 18.23 -5.78 -11.16
CA VAL A 549 18.04 -4.40 -10.65
C VAL A 549 18.30 -3.37 -11.74
N ASN A 550 19.42 -3.51 -12.47
CA ASN A 550 19.75 -2.61 -13.56
C ASN A 550 18.75 -2.72 -14.72
N TYR A 551 18.19 -3.90 -14.95
CA TYR A 551 17.17 -4.09 -15.98
C TYR A 551 15.87 -3.34 -15.62
N TYR A 552 15.41 -3.40 -14.37
CA TYR A 552 14.27 -2.60 -13.90
C TYR A 552 14.52 -1.09 -14.07
N LYS A 553 15.68 -0.59 -13.65
CA LYS A 553 16.06 0.82 -13.84
C LYS A 553 16.00 1.24 -15.31
N ASN A 554 16.49 0.39 -16.19
CA ASN A 554 16.49 0.61 -17.64
C ASN A 554 15.07 0.66 -18.22
N LEU A 555 14.19 -0.24 -17.79
CA LEU A 555 12.78 -0.27 -18.21
C LEU A 555 12.01 0.96 -17.71
N ILE A 556 12.24 1.38 -16.46
CA ILE A 556 11.65 2.61 -15.89
C ILE A 556 12.08 3.83 -16.70
N LYS A 557 13.38 3.94 -17.01
CA LYS A 557 13.92 5.01 -17.85
C LYS A 557 13.27 5.01 -19.24
N LEU A 558 13.11 3.82 -19.84
CA LEU A 558 12.49 3.65 -21.14
C LEU A 558 11.01 4.06 -21.12
N ARG A 559 10.25 3.64 -20.08
CA ARG A 559 8.85 4.04 -19.92
C ARG A 559 8.69 5.56 -19.82
N LYS A 560 9.59 6.24 -19.11
CA LYS A 560 9.56 7.71 -18.97
C LYS A 560 9.95 8.42 -20.28
N GLU A 561 10.83 7.83 -21.07
CA GLU A 561 11.25 8.38 -22.37
C GLU A 561 10.14 8.30 -23.44
N PHE A 562 9.25 7.31 -23.36
CA PHE A 562 8.19 7.08 -24.33
C PHE A 562 6.79 7.25 -23.73
N PRO A 563 6.24 8.49 -23.71
CA PRO A 563 4.92 8.77 -23.12
C PRO A 563 3.75 7.98 -23.73
N VAL A 564 3.92 7.42 -24.93
CA VAL A 564 2.92 6.55 -25.55
C VAL A 564 2.61 5.32 -24.70
N LEU A 565 3.55 4.85 -23.86
CA LEU A 565 3.38 3.71 -22.96
C LEU A 565 2.46 4.02 -21.76
N SER A 566 2.34 5.30 -21.38
CA SER A 566 1.40 5.77 -20.36
C SER A 566 0.14 6.44 -20.93
N SER A 567 0.06 6.55 -22.26
CA SER A 567 -1.07 7.20 -22.95
C SER A 567 -2.38 6.45 -22.75
N GLN A 568 -3.47 7.20 -22.58
CA GLN A 568 -4.83 6.67 -22.54
C GLN A 568 -5.33 6.17 -23.91
N ASN A 569 -4.69 6.56 -25.00
CA ASN A 569 -5.08 6.14 -26.34
C ASN A 569 -4.63 4.70 -26.59
N VAL A 570 -5.59 3.80 -26.81
CA VAL A 570 -5.36 2.37 -27.13
C VAL A 570 -5.71 2.02 -28.57
N GLU A 571 -6.34 2.94 -29.32
CA GLU A 571 -6.89 2.65 -30.65
C GLU A 571 -5.83 2.51 -31.73
N ASN A 572 -4.69 3.17 -31.58
CA ASN A 572 -3.61 3.18 -32.58
C ASN A 572 -2.60 2.05 -32.38
N ALA A 573 -2.71 1.28 -31.32
CA ALA A 573 -1.80 0.18 -31.06
C ALA A 573 -2.02 -0.97 -32.04
N LEU A 574 -0.95 -1.44 -32.66
CA LEU A 574 -0.97 -2.59 -33.58
C LEU A 574 -0.25 -3.78 -32.96
N PHE A 575 -0.61 -4.96 -33.39
CA PHE A 575 -0.03 -6.22 -32.93
C PHE A 575 0.35 -7.12 -34.11
N ASP A 576 1.50 -7.78 -33.99
CA ASP A 576 1.94 -8.84 -34.88
C ASP A 576 2.07 -10.15 -34.08
N VAL A 577 1.20 -11.11 -34.35
CA VAL A 577 1.22 -12.42 -33.67
C VAL A 577 2.20 -13.33 -34.40
N ILE A 578 3.39 -13.49 -33.85
CA ILE A 578 4.46 -14.29 -34.41
C ILE A 578 4.22 -15.78 -34.16
N SER A 579 3.74 -16.09 -32.94
CA SER A 579 3.30 -17.44 -32.54
C SER A 579 2.34 -17.33 -31.35
N ASN A 580 1.85 -18.46 -30.86
CA ASN A 580 0.99 -18.47 -29.66
C ASN A 580 1.67 -17.92 -28.39
N THR A 581 3.00 -17.87 -28.36
CA THR A 581 3.80 -17.38 -27.22
C THR A 581 4.72 -16.22 -27.60
N SER A 582 4.55 -15.62 -28.78
CA SER A 582 5.42 -14.53 -29.23
C SER A 582 4.63 -13.46 -29.98
N ILE A 583 4.85 -12.21 -29.62
CA ILE A 583 4.07 -11.07 -30.12
C ILE A 583 4.92 -9.82 -30.30
N GLY A 584 4.66 -9.10 -31.40
CA GLY A 584 5.08 -7.72 -31.60
C GLY A 584 3.96 -6.77 -31.17
N TYR A 585 4.32 -5.73 -30.44
CA TYR A 585 3.47 -4.64 -29.97
C TYR A 585 4.01 -3.31 -30.48
N PHE A 586 3.17 -2.57 -31.16
CA PHE A 586 3.47 -1.26 -31.73
C PHE A 586 2.51 -0.25 -31.11
N PRO A 587 2.88 0.38 -29.98
CA PRO A 587 2.02 1.37 -29.31
C PRO A 587 1.78 2.62 -30.17
N ASP A 588 2.71 2.92 -31.08
CA ASP A 588 2.62 3.92 -32.16
C ASP A 588 3.49 3.47 -33.36
N GLU A 589 3.68 4.38 -34.36
CA GLU A 589 4.45 4.08 -35.55
C GLU A 589 5.97 4.12 -35.37
N ASP A 590 6.46 4.71 -34.27
CA ASP A 590 7.87 4.92 -33.97
C ASP A 590 8.46 3.92 -32.97
N LEU A 591 7.63 3.20 -32.23
CA LEU A 591 8.07 2.26 -31.20
C LEU A 591 7.59 0.84 -31.50
N ALA A 592 8.50 -0.11 -31.51
CA ALA A 592 8.21 -1.53 -31.65
C ALA A 592 8.77 -2.32 -30.45
N ILE A 593 7.95 -3.16 -29.84
CA ILE A 593 8.32 -3.98 -28.69
C ILE A 593 7.95 -5.43 -29.02
N PHE A 594 8.92 -6.32 -28.95
CA PHE A 594 8.71 -7.74 -29.21
C PHE A 594 8.93 -8.55 -27.95
N PHE A 595 8.03 -9.49 -27.72
CA PHE A 595 8.06 -10.40 -26.58
C PHE A 595 8.04 -11.85 -27.05
N ASN A 596 8.87 -12.69 -26.46
CA ASN A 596 8.90 -14.12 -26.70
C ASN A 596 8.82 -14.87 -25.36
N GLY A 597 7.67 -15.44 -25.05
CA GLY A 597 7.43 -16.29 -23.87
C GLY A 597 7.77 -17.77 -24.12
N ASP A 598 8.18 -18.17 -25.34
CA ASP A 598 8.61 -19.54 -25.60
C ASP A 598 9.82 -19.89 -24.72
N VAL A 599 9.76 -21.05 -24.06
CA VAL A 599 10.80 -21.46 -23.10
C VAL A 599 11.99 -22.20 -23.73
N LYS A 600 11.95 -22.40 -25.05
CA LYS A 600 12.97 -23.20 -25.78
C LYS A 600 13.41 -22.59 -27.11
N GLU A 601 12.47 -21.94 -27.82
CA GLU A 601 12.70 -21.56 -29.21
C GLU A 601 12.86 -20.04 -29.35
N SER A 602 13.94 -19.63 -30.03
CA SER A 602 14.06 -18.29 -30.56
C SER A 602 13.17 -18.13 -31.80
N LYS A 603 12.67 -16.93 -32.05
CA LYS A 603 11.81 -16.62 -33.20
C LYS A 603 12.51 -15.64 -34.12
N THR A 604 12.31 -15.80 -35.44
CA THR A 604 12.68 -14.77 -36.42
C THR A 604 11.50 -13.83 -36.60
N VAL A 605 11.73 -12.56 -36.33
CA VAL A 605 10.73 -11.50 -36.44
C VAL A 605 10.97 -10.70 -37.71
N GLN A 606 9.95 -10.49 -38.50
CA GLN A 606 9.97 -9.60 -39.66
C GLN A 606 9.63 -8.18 -39.18
N LEU A 607 10.48 -7.21 -39.50
CA LEU A 607 10.26 -5.82 -39.11
C LEU A 607 9.41 -5.08 -40.15
N PRO A 608 8.57 -4.13 -39.76
CA PRO A 608 7.93 -3.19 -40.70
C PRO A 608 8.96 -2.46 -41.56
N PRO A 609 8.59 -2.02 -42.78
CA PRO A 609 9.51 -1.29 -43.64
C PRO A 609 10.11 -0.07 -42.96
N GLY A 610 11.41 0.15 -43.18
CA GLY A 610 12.23 1.22 -42.63
C GLY A 610 13.42 0.72 -41.84
N ASP A 611 14.23 1.63 -41.37
CA ASP A 611 15.39 1.34 -40.51
C ASP A 611 14.97 1.51 -39.05
N TRP A 612 15.36 0.53 -38.24
CA TRP A 612 15.05 0.49 -36.82
C TRP A 612 16.34 0.43 -35.99
N ILE A 613 16.36 1.11 -34.86
CA ILE A 613 17.46 1.04 -33.91
C ILE A 613 17.01 0.29 -32.64
N VAL A 614 17.77 -0.72 -32.26
CA VAL A 614 17.54 -1.48 -31.04
C VAL A 614 17.94 -0.60 -29.86
N LEU A 615 16.99 -0.33 -28.95
CA LEU A 615 17.22 0.43 -27.71
C LEU A 615 17.50 -0.48 -26.54
N LEU A 616 16.75 -1.57 -26.41
CA LEU A 616 16.87 -2.56 -25.33
C LEU A 616 16.95 -3.96 -25.91
N ASP A 617 17.86 -4.76 -25.38
CA ASP A 617 17.92 -6.21 -25.55
C ASP A 617 17.94 -6.93 -24.19
N GLU A 618 18.25 -8.22 -24.13
CA GLU A 618 18.31 -9.01 -22.90
C GLU A 618 19.30 -8.47 -21.84
N LYS A 619 20.27 -7.67 -22.24
CA LYS A 619 21.42 -7.25 -21.40
C LYS A 619 21.54 -5.75 -21.26
N ASN A 620 21.32 -5.00 -22.35
CA ASN A 620 21.76 -3.62 -22.47
C ASN A 620 20.59 -2.71 -22.81
N LEU A 621 20.64 -1.49 -22.30
CA LEU A 621 19.86 -0.34 -22.76
C LEU A 621 20.82 0.73 -23.25
N ASP A 622 20.56 1.25 -24.45
CA ASP A 622 21.13 2.50 -24.95
C ASP A 622 20.05 3.27 -25.71
N LEU A 623 19.63 4.42 -25.17
CA LEU A 623 18.63 5.28 -25.82
C LEU A 623 19.16 5.93 -27.10
N GLY A 624 20.48 6.00 -27.26
CA GLY A 624 21.15 6.36 -28.52
C GLY A 624 21.20 5.23 -29.54
N GLY A 625 20.94 4.01 -29.08
CA GLY A 625 20.84 2.80 -29.90
C GLY A 625 22.04 1.86 -29.83
N LEU A 626 21.74 0.58 -29.65
CA LEU A 626 22.70 -0.51 -29.58
C LEU A 626 23.18 -0.95 -30.97
N LYS A 627 22.26 -1.05 -31.92
CA LYS A 627 22.52 -1.45 -33.32
C LYS A 627 21.33 -1.11 -34.22
N THR A 628 21.58 -0.87 -35.51
CA THR A 628 20.54 -0.70 -36.51
C THR A 628 20.17 -2.04 -37.15
N VAL A 629 18.88 -2.24 -37.42
CA VAL A 629 18.30 -3.42 -38.08
C VAL A 629 17.19 -2.96 -39.04
N ASN A 630 16.91 -3.69 -40.12
CA ASN A 630 15.99 -3.21 -41.15
C ASN A 630 15.07 -4.22 -41.83
N LYS A 631 15.22 -5.51 -41.60
CA LYS A 631 14.36 -6.52 -42.24
C LYS A 631 13.87 -7.54 -41.25
N GLU A 632 14.79 -8.16 -40.57
CA GLU A 632 14.49 -9.20 -39.61
C GLU A 632 15.45 -9.14 -38.42
N LEU A 633 15.02 -9.69 -37.32
CA LEU A 633 15.84 -9.90 -36.13
C LEU A 633 15.53 -11.27 -35.49
N ILE A 634 16.48 -11.79 -34.75
CA ILE A 634 16.28 -12.97 -33.93
C ILE A 634 15.85 -12.48 -32.53
N LEU A 635 14.69 -12.94 -32.11
CA LEU A 635 14.15 -12.75 -30.76
C LEU A 635 14.44 -14.02 -29.95
N PRO A 636 15.36 -13.99 -28.99
CA PRO A 636 15.70 -15.16 -28.19
C PRO A 636 14.51 -15.71 -27.39
N PHE A 637 14.58 -16.95 -26.95
CA PHE A 637 13.57 -17.52 -26.08
C PHE A 637 13.56 -16.80 -24.71
N LEU A 638 12.40 -16.67 -24.10
CA LEU A 638 12.17 -15.93 -22.85
C LEU A 638 12.88 -14.56 -22.85
N SER A 639 12.57 -13.75 -23.83
CA SER A 639 13.18 -12.41 -23.97
C SER A 639 12.24 -11.40 -24.61
N GLY A 640 12.65 -10.15 -24.58
CA GLY A 640 12.04 -9.09 -25.34
C GLY A 640 13.08 -8.11 -25.88
N ILE A 641 12.68 -7.35 -26.89
CA ILE A 641 13.50 -6.34 -27.57
C ILE A 641 12.66 -5.09 -27.79
N VAL A 642 13.26 -3.93 -27.58
CA VAL A 642 12.63 -2.63 -27.87
C VAL A 642 13.39 -1.94 -28.97
N LEU A 643 12.66 -1.47 -30.00
CA LEU A 643 13.19 -0.76 -31.13
C LEU A 643 12.50 0.59 -31.36
N LYS A 644 13.26 1.57 -31.79
CA LYS A 644 12.75 2.86 -32.26
C LYS A 644 12.97 2.98 -33.75
N ARG A 645 11.98 3.52 -34.46
CA ARG A 645 12.11 3.82 -35.90
C ARG A 645 13.07 4.96 -36.11
N LEU A 646 13.94 4.81 -37.10
CA LEU A 646 14.79 5.92 -37.57
C LEU A 646 14.01 6.80 -38.57
N PRO A 647 14.26 8.12 -38.57
CA PRO A 647 13.59 9.06 -39.46
C PRO A 647 13.73 8.72 -40.95
#